data_0a74178d15af4483c2372597ab942b1d
#
_entry.id   0a74178d15af4483c2372597ab942b1d
#
_cell.length_a   1.000
_cell.length_b   1.000
_cell.length_c   1.000
_cell.angle_alpha   90.00
_cell.angle_beta   90.00
_cell.angle_gamma   90.00
#
_symmetry.space_group_name_H-M   'P 1'
#
loop_
_entity.id
_entity.type
_entity.pdbx_description
1 polymer ?
#
loop_
_entity_poly.entity_id
_entity_poly.type
_entity_poly.pdbx_seq_one_letter_code
_entity_poly.pdbx_strand_id
1 'polypeptide(L)'
;MTQLEIKPDAEPDKQLRFERLLAEISTFFINLPADRIDSEIEAAQRRVCAFLDLDRSALFQADEGDPETLLLTHYYQPPGSRIPPERMSLKEFGPWVLPKVMAGETITISKMTDLPEEAGRDRETFGLFGTRSVVIAPLAVGRRGVFGLLTFAVMREEREWTETAVKDFQLIAHVFANALVRKNTEQTLRQKTEELDQFFNLSLDLLCVASTEGYFLRMNPRWEKVLGYSRQELMAGRFLDFVHPGDRVNTQDAVSTLALQHEVVSFQNRYRSKDGAYRWLEWTAAPADNMIYAVARDVTEQKLAEEALKERLRFEELLSGLSARFVNMPPDRVDAEIEDGLRQILKFFQVDHCGLIQLLLDKASFQITHLASSDHVPPVPAGVELPRSLYPWIYAKLAEKHEALSISRLDDLPAEASVDRQTCIEWGIRSFVNIPIMIGESVDHFINVNSVKHERAWPEELFPRLRLLGQIFVNALLRKQAEEAVRESERMLRQNESDLRGLAGRLIFAHEEERSRLARELHDDLAQRLAVVAIDTGRLELQLMDRPPPVRQALGEIKNGIVRISQDVHSLSRQLHPSILDDLGLIKAVESECAGFSKREGIEVVFNHENIPRVIPKDVSLSLYRIIQEGLRNISKHACAQHTSVCLQGIDHDVLLSVQDDGIGFDRAEVRKNPGLGFSSMRERARLIHGEVSIKSRPEKGTVITVRAPLSRE
;
A
#
# COMPACT_ATOMS: atom_id res chain seq x y z
N MET A 1 31.67 -6.58 129.60
CA MET A 1 31.44 -7.50 128.49
C MET A 1 30.49 -6.80 127.54
N THR A 2 31.04 -6.21 126.48
CA THR A 2 30.33 -5.39 125.44
C THR A 2 30.09 -6.25 124.24
N GLN A 3 28.92 -6.55 123.94
CA GLN A 3 28.56 -7.19 122.65
C GLN A 3 28.65 -6.17 121.52
N LEU A 4 29.48 -6.44 120.56
CA LEU A 4 29.54 -5.76 119.26
C LEU A 4 28.51 -6.43 118.37
N GLU A 5 27.43 -5.65 118.08
CA GLU A 5 26.48 -5.98 116.99
C GLU A 5 27.22 -5.74 115.65
N ILE A 6 27.47 -6.81 114.91
CA ILE A 6 27.92 -6.75 113.50
C ILE A 6 26.67 -6.55 112.69
N LYS A 7 26.48 -5.37 112.01
CA LYS A 7 25.53 -5.18 110.99
C LYS A 7 26.00 -6.00 109.78
N PRO A 8 25.13 -6.77 109.12
CA PRO A 8 25.50 -7.51 107.97
C PRO A 8 25.64 -6.57 106.74
N ASP A 9 26.77 -6.71 106.05
CA ASP A 9 27.12 -6.05 104.76
C ASP A 9 26.05 -6.44 103.72
N ALA A 10 25.01 -5.59 103.50
CA ALA A 10 23.98 -5.82 102.55
C ALA A 10 24.32 -5.40 101.06
N GLU A 11 25.42 -4.65 100.87
CA GLU A 11 25.83 -4.13 99.54
C GLU A 11 26.46 -5.15 98.59
N PRO A 12 27.37 -6.05 98.98
CA PRO A 12 28.00 -7.00 98.08
C PRO A 12 27.02 -8.01 97.46
N ASP A 13 26.03 -8.41 98.21
CA ASP A 13 24.98 -9.37 97.72
C ASP A 13 24.03 -8.73 96.72
N LYS A 14 23.73 -7.45 96.84
CA LYS A 14 22.92 -6.71 95.90
C LYS A 14 23.60 -6.47 94.54
N GLN A 15 24.94 -6.17 94.61
CA GLN A 15 25.72 -5.99 93.41
C GLN A 15 25.87 -7.32 92.61
N LEU A 16 26.15 -8.41 93.29
CA LEU A 16 26.26 -9.74 92.67
C LEU A 16 24.90 -10.18 92.03
N ARG A 17 23.79 -9.85 92.63
CA ARG A 17 22.46 -10.15 92.10
C ARG A 17 22.21 -9.27 90.87
N PHE A 18 22.61 -8.03 90.83
CA PHE A 18 22.46 -7.15 89.65
C PHE A 18 23.37 -7.65 88.50
N GLU A 19 24.60 -7.97 88.73
CA GLU A 19 25.49 -8.55 87.68
C GLU A 19 24.87 -9.82 87.13
N ARG A 20 24.22 -10.63 87.91
CA ARG A 20 23.48 -11.83 87.44
C ARG A 20 22.30 -11.45 86.58
N LEU A 21 21.49 -10.46 86.99
CA LEU A 21 20.36 -9.96 86.21
C LEU A 21 20.86 -9.41 84.83
N LEU A 22 21.98 -8.64 84.88
CA LEU A 22 22.57 -8.08 83.65
C LEU A 22 23.09 -9.19 82.73
N ALA A 23 23.77 -10.21 83.29
CA ALA A 23 24.21 -11.33 82.48
C ALA A 23 23.04 -12.12 81.89
N GLU A 24 21.95 -12.33 82.61
CA GLU A 24 20.76 -12.98 82.11
C GLU A 24 20.11 -12.16 80.96
N ILE A 25 19.96 -10.84 81.14
CA ILE A 25 19.45 -9.93 80.11
C ILE A 25 20.36 -9.97 78.89
N SER A 26 21.68 -9.79 79.05
CA SER A 26 22.64 -9.80 77.93
C SER A 26 22.63 -11.11 77.15
N THR A 27 22.67 -12.26 77.83
CA THR A 27 22.63 -13.57 77.19
C THR A 27 21.36 -13.82 76.44
N PHE A 28 20.25 -13.36 76.98
CA PHE A 28 18.92 -13.49 76.37
C PHE A 28 18.83 -12.70 75.04
N PHE A 29 19.28 -11.46 75.05
CA PHE A 29 19.25 -10.61 73.85
C PHE A 29 20.18 -11.08 72.73
N ILE A 30 21.27 -11.83 73.02
CA ILE A 30 22.20 -12.32 71.99
C ILE A 30 21.50 -13.22 70.96
N ASN A 31 20.63 -14.13 71.41
CA ASN A 31 19.99 -15.14 70.58
C ASN A 31 18.50 -14.85 70.26
N LEU A 32 18.01 -13.66 70.67
CA LEU A 32 16.62 -13.31 70.51
C LEU A 32 16.27 -13.00 69.04
N PRO A 33 15.18 -13.58 68.46
CA PRO A 33 14.70 -13.19 67.15
C PRO A 33 14.28 -11.70 67.09
N ALA A 34 14.50 -11.05 65.93
CA ALA A 34 14.31 -9.62 65.76
C ALA A 34 12.85 -9.15 66.07
N ASP A 35 11.87 -10.00 65.80
CA ASP A 35 10.45 -9.74 66.04
C ASP A 35 10.07 -9.72 67.51
N ARG A 36 10.91 -10.28 68.39
CA ARG A 36 10.68 -10.34 69.84
C ARG A 36 11.46 -9.30 70.64
N ILE A 37 12.37 -8.54 70.03
CA ILE A 37 13.28 -7.60 70.72
C ILE A 37 12.49 -6.51 71.46
N ASP A 38 11.42 -5.95 70.85
CA ASP A 38 10.66 -4.85 71.45
C ASP A 38 9.97 -5.29 72.75
N SER A 39 9.26 -6.41 72.72
CA SER A 39 8.57 -6.96 73.87
C SER A 39 9.51 -7.33 75.02
N GLU A 40 10.71 -7.80 74.68
CA GLU A 40 11.72 -8.17 75.67
C GLU A 40 12.46 -6.97 76.26
N ILE A 41 12.64 -5.86 75.48
CA ILE A 41 13.14 -4.59 76.03
C ILE A 41 12.18 -4.08 77.10
N GLU A 42 10.89 -4.07 76.85
CA GLU A 42 9.88 -3.63 77.87
C GLU A 42 9.87 -4.54 79.12
N ALA A 43 9.97 -5.86 78.91
CA ALA A 43 10.08 -6.82 80.01
C ALA A 43 11.37 -6.61 80.84
N ALA A 44 12.51 -6.36 80.16
CA ALA A 44 13.76 -6.05 80.82
C ALA A 44 13.75 -4.72 81.57
N GLN A 45 13.15 -3.66 80.96
CA GLN A 45 12.94 -2.39 81.66
C GLN A 45 12.15 -2.57 82.98
N ARG A 46 11.08 -3.39 82.95
CA ARG A 46 10.27 -3.71 84.13
C ARG A 46 11.08 -4.45 85.17
N ARG A 47 11.88 -5.43 84.78
CA ARG A 47 12.73 -6.19 85.70
C ARG A 47 13.81 -5.34 86.34
N VAL A 48 14.46 -4.46 85.59
CA VAL A 48 15.48 -3.51 86.07
C VAL A 48 14.86 -2.51 87.03
N CYS A 49 13.70 -1.93 86.68
CA CYS A 49 13.02 -0.99 87.55
C CYS A 49 12.59 -1.63 88.91
N ALA A 50 12.06 -2.85 88.86
CA ALA A 50 11.69 -3.60 90.03
C ALA A 50 12.88 -3.94 90.95
N PHE A 51 14.02 -4.32 90.33
CA PHE A 51 15.22 -4.69 91.05
C PHE A 51 15.94 -3.50 91.71
N LEU A 52 16.02 -2.36 90.98
CA LEU A 52 16.67 -1.14 91.47
C LEU A 52 15.73 -0.17 92.17
N ASP A 53 14.49 -0.56 92.36
CA ASP A 53 13.44 0.25 93.01
C ASP A 53 13.30 1.61 92.28
N LEU A 54 13.12 1.58 90.94
CA LEU A 54 12.96 2.72 90.07
C LEU A 54 11.45 2.83 89.70
N ASP A 55 10.98 4.05 89.47
CA ASP A 55 9.61 4.27 89.13
C ASP A 55 9.36 4.22 87.61
N ARG A 56 10.32 4.63 86.79
CA ARG A 56 10.14 4.69 85.34
C ARG A 56 11.42 4.37 84.59
N SER A 57 11.28 3.72 83.50
CA SER A 57 12.27 3.63 82.42
C SER A 57 11.64 3.97 81.09
N ALA A 58 12.31 4.81 80.29
CA ALA A 58 11.85 5.17 78.95
C ALA A 58 13.02 5.13 77.97
N LEU A 59 12.77 4.54 76.82
CA LEU A 59 13.74 4.42 75.71
C LEU A 59 13.23 5.25 74.53
N PHE A 60 14.06 6.17 74.09
CA PHE A 60 13.79 7.03 72.99
C PHE A 60 14.84 6.73 71.86
N GLN A 61 14.34 6.73 70.63
CA GLN A 61 15.19 6.64 69.45
C GLN A 61 15.07 7.90 68.62
N ALA A 62 16.10 8.32 67.92
CA ALA A 62 16.05 9.42 66.98
C ALA A 62 15.14 9.06 65.81
N ASP A 63 14.30 10.00 65.40
CA ASP A 63 13.46 9.85 64.20
C ASP A 63 14.39 9.88 62.97
N GLU A 64 14.27 8.89 62.08
CA GLU A 64 15.05 8.82 60.85
C GLU A 64 14.82 10.01 59.91
N GLY A 65 13.62 10.61 59.96
CA GLY A 65 13.22 11.75 59.14
C GLY A 65 13.56 13.13 59.74
N ASP A 66 13.78 13.19 61.08
CA ASP A 66 14.08 14.41 61.79
C ASP A 66 15.01 14.15 63.00
N PRO A 67 16.34 14.27 62.84
CA PRO A 67 17.29 14.01 63.90
C PRO A 67 17.16 14.86 65.13
N GLU A 68 16.41 15.96 65.07
CA GLU A 68 16.11 16.81 66.25
C GLU A 68 14.90 16.31 67.05
N THR A 69 14.25 15.23 66.61
CA THR A 69 13.09 14.62 67.25
C THR A 69 13.42 13.23 67.75
N LEU A 70 13.07 12.94 69.01
CA LEU A 70 13.15 11.61 69.61
C LEU A 70 11.76 10.98 69.67
N LEU A 71 11.68 9.70 69.34
CA LEU A 71 10.44 8.89 69.40
C LEU A 71 10.53 8.01 70.66
N LEU A 72 9.50 8.05 71.49
CA LEU A 72 9.35 7.11 72.63
C LEU A 72 8.99 5.74 72.06
N THR A 73 9.89 4.80 72.09
CA THR A 73 9.66 3.47 71.51
C THR A 73 9.31 2.41 72.51
N HIS A 74 9.92 2.48 73.73
CA HIS A 74 9.65 1.52 74.80
C HIS A 74 9.60 2.26 76.14
N TYR A 75 8.70 1.91 77.01
CA TYR A 75 8.66 2.48 78.34
C TYR A 75 8.02 1.56 79.39
N TYR A 76 8.40 1.80 80.62
CA TYR A 76 7.80 1.18 81.78
C TYR A 76 7.58 2.24 82.86
N GLN A 77 6.39 2.29 83.49
CA GLN A 77 6.06 3.13 84.61
C GLN A 77 4.88 2.55 85.39
N PRO A 78 4.65 2.95 86.70
CA PRO A 78 3.51 2.57 87.47
C PRO A 78 2.21 3.12 86.85
N PRO A 79 1.07 2.43 87.08
CA PRO A 79 -0.23 2.92 86.66
C PRO A 79 -0.59 4.30 87.27
N GLY A 80 -1.17 5.21 86.42
CA GLY A 80 -1.63 6.54 86.86
C GLY A 80 -0.59 7.65 86.76
N SER A 81 0.66 7.39 86.35
CA SER A 81 1.66 8.42 86.12
C SER A 81 1.49 8.99 84.65
N ARG A 82 1.92 10.24 84.46
CA ARG A 82 1.84 10.91 83.16
C ARG A 82 2.90 10.30 82.19
N ILE A 83 2.39 9.88 81.09
CA ILE A 83 3.26 9.25 80.01
C ILE A 83 4.02 10.37 79.29
N PRO A 84 5.33 10.22 79.02
CA PRO A 84 6.01 11.14 78.11
C PRO A 84 5.40 11.15 76.70
N PRO A 85 5.49 12.26 75.95
CA PRO A 85 4.96 12.29 74.59
C PRO A 85 5.66 11.29 73.67
N GLU A 86 4.90 10.75 72.67
CA GLU A 86 5.46 9.81 71.69
C GLU A 86 6.60 10.43 70.88
N ARG A 87 6.51 11.74 70.62
CA ARG A 87 7.53 12.53 69.91
C ARG A 87 8.03 13.65 70.82
N MET A 88 9.35 13.80 70.91
CA MET A 88 9.96 14.78 71.77
C MET A 88 11.05 15.56 71.01
N SER A 89 10.85 16.87 70.85
CA SER A 89 11.87 17.74 70.25
C SER A 89 13.03 17.98 71.22
N LEU A 90 14.24 17.82 70.74
CA LEU A 90 15.48 18.09 71.52
C LEU A 90 15.50 19.52 72.04
N LYS A 91 15.02 20.48 71.27
CA LYS A 91 15.01 21.90 71.62
C LYS A 91 13.89 22.31 72.61
N GLU A 92 12.77 21.58 72.58
CA GLU A 92 11.61 21.94 73.39
C GLU A 92 11.59 21.26 74.75
N PHE A 93 11.98 19.99 74.80
CA PHE A 93 11.82 19.17 75.99
C PHE A 93 13.08 19.03 76.86
N GLY A 94 14.25 19.24 76.30
CA GLY A 94 15.50 19.08 77.06
C GLY A 94 16.67 19.80 76.40
N PRO A 95 16.56 21.13 76.17
CA PRO A 95 17.56 21.87 75.42
C PRO A 95 18.98 21.86 76.00
N TRP A 96 19.12 21.57 77.28
CA TRP A 96 20.44 21.45 77.96
C TRP A 96 20.89 19.99 78.10
N VAL A 97 20.01 19.08 78.49
CA VAL A 97 20.33 17.66 78.77
C VAL A 97 20.49 16.87 77.46
N LEU A 98 19.48 16.97 76.56
CA LEU A 98 19.40 16.09 75.41
C LEU A 98 20.58 16.24 74.41
N PRO A 99 21.05 17.46 74.10
CA PRO A 99 22.22 17.60 73.22
C PRO A 99 23.49 16.94 73.80
N LYS A 100 23.71 16.97 75.11
CA LYS A 100 24.85 16.32 75.76
C LYS A 100 24.74 14.80 75.68
N VAL A 101 23.55 14.26 75.93
CA VAL A 101 23.32 12.82 75.82
C VAL A 101 23.52 12.37 74.35
N MET A 102 23.04 13.15 73.40
CA MET A 102 23.25 12.86 71.98
C MET A 102 24.72 13.01 71.54
N ALA A 103 25.53 13.78 72.30
CA ALA A 103 26.98 13.82 72.17
C ALA A 103 27.71 12.62 72.85
N GLY A 104 26.97 11.71 73.48
CA GLY A 104 27.53 10.48 74.11
C GLY A 104 27.74 10.59 75.63
N GLU A 105 27.31 11.70 76.25
CA GLU A 105 27.47 11.87 77.71
C GLU A 105 26.30 11.18 78.45
N THR A 106 26.62 10.46 79.53
CA THR A 106 25.61 10.00 80.46
C THR A 106 25.31 11.10 81.48
N ILE A 107 24.08 11.54 81.58
CA ILE A 107 23.67 12.61 82.50
C ILE A 107 22.99 12.01 83.73
N THR A 108 23.44 12.42 84.92
CA THR A 108 22.85 12.06 86.20
C THR A 108 22.37 13.29 86.89
N ILE A 109 21.11 13.25 87.36
CA ILE A 109 20.49 14.32 88.13
C ILE A 109 19.94 13.70 89.44
N SER A 110 20.64 13.96 90.50
CA SER A 110 20.25 13.46 91.84
C SER A 110 19.09 14.32 92.48
N LYS A 111 19.18 15.62 92.30
CA LYS A 111 18.16 16.57 92.66
C LYS A 111 17.87 17.56 91.57
N MET A 112 16.64 17.99 91.43
CA MET A 112 16.29 18.97 90.37
C MET A 112 16.93 20.35 90.63
N THR A 113 17.39 20.60 91.85
CA THR A 113 18.15 21.81 92.26
C THR A 113 19.60 21.73 91.73
N ASP A 114 20.13 20.59 91.41
CA ASP A 114 21.52 20.39 90.89
C ASP A 114 21.65 20.82 89.43
N LEU A 115 20.53 20.99 88.71
CA LEU A 115 20.50 21.52 87.36
C LEU A 115 20.96 22.97 87.31
N PRO A 116 21.84 23.39 86.44
CA PRO A 116 22.26 24.78 86.26
C PRO A 116 21.10 25.70 85.86
N GLU A 117 21.28 26.99 86.04
CA GLU A 117 20.23 27.97 85.67
C GLU A 117 19.84 27.87 84.18
N GLU A 118 20.76 27.57 83.29
CA GLU A 118 20.57 27.40 81.86
C GLU A 118 19.64 26.20 81.51
N ALA A 119 19.51 25.21 82.37
CA ALA A 119 18.62 24.06 82.25
C ALA A 119 17.23 24.28 82.84
N GLY A 120 16.78 25.53 82.92
CA GLY A 120 15.44 25.89 83.47
C GLY A 120 14.31 25.15 82.79
N ARG A 121 14.34 25.01 81.46
CA ARG A 121 13.31 24.30 80.68
C ARG A 121 13.32 22.80 80.93
N ASP A 122 14.54 22.22 81.04
CA ASP A 122 14.71 20.80 81.35
C ASP A 122 14.11 20.53 82.77
N ARG A 123 14.33 21.42 83.72
CA ARG A 123 13.74 21.33 85.06
C ARG A 123 12.19 21.37 85.02
N GLU A 124 11.61 22.25 84.19
CA GLU A 124 10.18 22.29 83.98
C GLU A 124 9.64 21.00 83.42
N THR A 125 10.35 20.47 82.36
CA THR A 125 9.98 19.23 81.74
C THR A 125 10.03 18.05 82.71
N PHE A 126 11.09 17.90 83.48
CA PHE A 126 11.19 16.84 84.50
C PHE A 126 10.06 17.01 85.57
N GLY A 127 9.76 18.24 85.98
CA GLY A 127 8.70 18.54 86.87
C GLY A 127 7.30 18.14 86.33
N LEU A 128 7.02 18.41 85.04
CA LEU A 128 5.77 18.01 84.36
C LEU A 128 5.53 16.49 84.40
N PHE A 129 6.60 15.70 84.37
CA PHE A 129 6.57 14.23 84.42
C PHE A 129 6.80 13.68 85.85
N GLY A 130 6.85 14.53 86.87
CA GLY A 130 7.03 14.12 88.26
C GLY A 130 8.39 13.51 88.54
N THR A 131 9.37 13.74 87.75
CA THR A 131 10.74 13.18 87.93
C THR A 131 11.46 13.95 89.00
N ARG A 132 11.98 13.25 90.02
CA ARG A 132 12.79 13.84 91.14
C ARG A 132 14.29 13.56 90.95
N SER A 133 14.61 12.38 90.45
CA SER A 133 15.98 11.98 90.11
C SER A 133 15.98 11.15 88.87
N VAL A 134 17.00 11.31 87.96
CA VAL A 134 17.07 10.60 86.71
C VAL A 134 18.49 10.30 86.26
N VAL A 135 18.72 9.16 85.65
CA VAL A 135 19.92 8.83 84.86
C VAL A 135 19.48 8.70 83.42
N ILE A 136 20.20 9.34 82.52
CA ILE A 136 19.96 9.31 81.07
C ILE A 136 21.23 8.83 80.39
N ALA A 137 21.18 7.64 79.84
CA ALA A 137 22.28 7.01 79.13
C ALA A 137 22.09 7.02 77.61
N PRO A 138 23.13 7.36 76.84
CA PRO A 138 23.04 7.32 75.37
C PRO A 138 22.94 5.89 74.86
N LEU A 139 22.16 5.69 73.78
CA LEU A 139 22.14 4.46 72.98
C LEU A 139 23.14 4.60 71.81
N ALA A 140 24.28 3.97 71.94
CA ALA A 140 25.33 4.00 70.93
C ALA A 140 25.95 2.62 70.73
N VAL A 141 26.36 2.27 69.50
CA VAL A 141 27.04 0.99 69.18
C VAL A 141 28.26 1.27 68.30
N GLY A 142 29.42 0.91 68.78
CA GLY A 142 30.69 1.04 68.05
C GLY A 142 30.98 2.50 67.63
N ARG A 143 31.32 2.72 66.31
CA ARG A 143 31.55 4.07 65.76
C ARG A 143 30.30 4.76 65.19
N ARG A 144 29.12 4.12 65.28
CA ARG A 144 27.86 4.79 64.99
C ARG A 144 27.58 5.80 66.09
N GLY A 145 27.19 7.00 65.70
CA GLY A 145 26.82 8.03 66.67
C GLY A 145 25.66 7.58 67.58
N VAL A 146 25.34 8.40 68.56
CA VAL A 146 24.16 8.16 69.41
C VAL A 146 22.89 8.21 68.58
N PHE A 147 22.11 7.17 68.62
CA PHE A 147 20.85 7.06 67.89
C PHE A 147 19.61 7.07 68.81
N GLY A 148 19.79 7.30 70.09
CA GLY A 148 18.73 7.33 71.07
C GLY A 148 19.25 7.46 72.51
N LEU A 149 18.35 7.36 73.44
CA LEU A 149 18.70 7.41 74.87
C LEU A 149 17.77 6.49 75.67
N LEU A 150 18.28 6.05 76.80
CA LEU A 150 17.57 5.29 77.80
C LEU A 150 17.58 6.04 79.13
N THR A 151 16.38 6.25 79.70
CA THR A 151 16.21 6.95 80.99
C THR A 151 15.81 5.97 82.08
N PHE A 152 16.30 6.20 83.31
CA PHE A 152 15.82 5.57 84.50
C PHE A 152 15.54 6.67 85.53
N ALA A 153 14.32 6.69 86.07
CA ALA A 153 13.86 7.79 86.91
C ALA A 153 13.19 7.33 88.23
N VAL A 154 13.42 8.12 89.24
CA VAL A 154 12.68 8.04 90.58
C VAL A 154 11.78 9.21 90.66
N MET A 155 10.51 8.96 91.07
CA MET A 155 9.45 9.96 91.16
C MET A 155 9.01 10.20 92.58
N ARG A 156 9.24 9.25 93.48
CA ARG A 156 8.78 9.29 94.90
C ARG A 156 9.67 10.11 95.80
N GLU A 157 11.01 10.02 95.61
CA GLU A 157 12.03 10.64 96.44
C GLU A 157 13.22 11.13 95.64
N GLU A 158 14.09 11.96 96.20
CA GLU A 158 15.38 12.31 95.60
C GLU A 158 16.36 11.17 95.93
N ARG A 159 17.15 10.80 94.93
CA ARG A 159 18.12 9.72 95.05
C ARG A 159 19.52 10.13 94.57
N GLU A 160 20.54 9.89 95.34
CA GLU A 160 21.90 10.03 94.89
C GLU A 160 22.27 8.82 94.03
N TRP A 161 22.96 9.08 92.91
CA TRP A 161 23.35 8.06 91.98
C TRP A 161 24.86 7.70 92.23
N THR A 162 25.13 6.47 92.66
CA THR A 162 26.51 5.98 92.83
C THR A 162 27.14 5.73 91.47
N GLU A 163 28.44 5.84 91.31
CA GLU A 163 29.20 5.53 90.10
C GLU A 163 28.90 4.12 89.59
N THR A 164 28.73 3.16 90.53
CA THR A 164 28.34 1.78 90.15
C THR A 164 27.01 1.71 89.50
N ALA A 165 25.95 2.38 90.02
CA ALA A 165 24.66 2.40 89.43
C ALA A 165 24.67 3.05 88.07
N VAL A 166 25.46 4.12 87.85
CA VAL A 166 25.59 4.77 86.53
C VAL A 166 26.22 3.82 85.51
N LYS A 167 27.27 3.10 85.87
CA LYS A 167 27.91 2.05 85.03
C LYS A 167 26.89 0.96 84.66
N ASP A 168 26.07 0.54 85.60
CA ASP A 168 25.09 -0.48 85.44
C ASP A 168 24.00 -0.03 84.36
N PHE A 169 23.54 1.20 84.46
CA PHE A 169 22.62 1.76 83.46
C PHE A 169 23.28 1.92 82.10
N GLN A 170 24.55 2.30 82.02
CA GLN A 170 25.27 2.35 80.76
C GLN A 170 25.41 0.95 80.11
N LEU A 171 25.63 -0.11 80.90
CA LEU A 171 25.68 -1.48 80.40
C LEU A 171 24.33 -1.94 79.85
N ILE A 172 23.22 -1.63 80.55
CA ILE A 172 21.86 -1.91 80.07
C ILE A 172 21.58 -1.17 78.77
N ALA A 173 21.94 0.13 78.71
CA ALA A 173 21.79 0.93 77.51
C ALA A 173 22.57 0.34 76.33
N HIS A 174 23.77 -0.18 76.60
CA HIS A 174 24.59 -0.86 75.56
C HIS A 174 23.95 -2.17 75.08
N VAL A 175 23.39 -2.98 75.96
CA VAL A 175 22.68 -4.22 75.59
C VAL A 175 21.46 -3.90 74.71
N PHE A 176 20.65 -2.94 75.11
CA PHE A 176 19.47 -2.53 74.33
C PHE A 176 19.89 -1.91 72.98
N ALA A 177 20.91 -1.05 72.96
CA ALA A 177 21.44 -0.46 71.73
C ALA A 177 21.91 -1.53 70.72
N ASN A 178 22.67 -2.54 71.17
CA ASN A 178 23.12 -3.63 70.32
C ASN A 178 21.92 -4.45 69.75
N ALA A 179 20.93 -4.77 70.58
CA ALA A 179 19.73 -5.49 70.16
C ALA A 179 18.93 -4.71 69.11
N LEU A 180 18.71 -3.41 69.33
CA LEU A 180 18.00 -2.56 68.35
C LEU A 180 18.72 -2.39 67.02
N VAL A 181 20.04 -2.19 67.01
CA VAL A 181 20.83 -2.10 65.79
C VAL A 181 20.77 -3.42 65.01
N ARG A 182 20.90 -4.57 65.67
CA ARG A 182 20.72 -5.87 65.03
C ARG A 182 19.34 -6.02 64.39
N LYS A 183 18.27 -5.72 65.16
CA LYS A 183 16.91 -5.75 64.62
C LYS A 183 16.74 -4.92 63.35
N ASN A 184 17.14 -3.65 63.36
CA ASN A 184 17.05 -2.78 62.23
C ASN A 184 17.87 -3.26 61.03
N THR A 185 19.07 -3.82 61.28
CA THR A 185 19.92 -4.38 60.19
C THR A 185 19.26 -5.59 59.54
N GLU A 186 18.75 -6.52 60.35
CA GLU A 186 18.06 -7.72 59.87
C GLU A 186 16.77 -7.35 59.07
N GLN A 187 15.99 -6.40 59.58
CA GLN A 187 14.79 -5.93 58.90
C GLN A 187 15.10 -5.23 57.58
N THR A 188 16.10 -4.36 57.53
CA THR A 188 16.54 -3.68 56.28
C THR A 188 17.05 -4.66 55.26
N LEU A 189 17.88 -5.63 55.69
CA LEU A 189 18.38 -6.67 54.80
C LEU A 189 17.24 -7.52 54.21
N ARG A 190 16.31 -7.93 55.03
CA ARG A 190 15.11 -8.68 54.60
C ARG A 190 14.30 -7.89 53.64
N GLN A 191 13.99 -6.63 53.91
CA GLN A 191 13.23 -5.75 53.01
C GLN A 191 13.93 -5.57 51.66
N LYS A 192 15.26 -5.34 51.66
CA LYS A 192 16.03 -5.22 50.42
C LYS A 192 16.04 -6.52 49.59
N THR A 193 16.14 -7.67 50.30
CA THR A 193 16.09 -8.97 49.64
C THR A 193 14.72 -9.23 49.02
N GLU A 194 13.64 -8.92 49.74
CA GLU A 194 12.25 -9.03 49.24
C GLU A 194 11.99 -8.10 48.03
N GLU A 195 12.52 -6.86 48.09
CA GLU A 195 12.42 -5.90 46.99
C GLU A 195 13.13 -6.42 45.72
N LEU A 196 14.37 -6.92 45.87
CA LEU A 196 15.12 -7.50 44.74
C LEU A 196 14.45 -8.75 44.17
N ASP A 197 13.88 -9.61 45.02
CA ASP A 197 13.16 -10.78 44.60
C ASP A 197 11.88 -10.41 43.84
N GLN A 198 11.17 -9.36 44.29
CA GLN A 198 10.02 -8.84 43.55
C GLN A 198 10.41 -8.31 42.18
N PHE A 199 11.47 -7.51 42.05
CA PHE A 199 11.98 -7.03 40.77
C PHE A 199 12.28 -8.18 39.82
N PHE A 200 12.98 -9.20 40.30
CA PHE A 200 13.31 -10.37 39.51
C PHE A 200 12.07 -11.14 39.05
N ASN A 201 11.11 -11.34 39.94
CA ASN A 201 9.92 -12.18 39.66
C ASN A 201 8.83 -11.46 38.87
N LEU A 202 8.71 -10.14 38.99
CA LEU A 202 7.68 -9.35 38.27
C LEU A 202 8.13 -8.87 36.88
N SER A 203 9.42 -9.05 36.53
CA SER A 203 9.91 -8.67 35.21
C SER A 203 9.09 -9.32 34.08
N LEU A 204 8.78 -8.52 33.06
CA LEU A 204 8.13 -8.98 31.83
C LEU A 204 9.11 -9.72 30.89
N ASP A 205 10.40 -9.46 31.02
CA ASP A 205 11.44 -10.18 30.30
C ASP A 205 11.85 -11.46 31.06
N LEU A 206 12.45 -12.40 30.36
CA LEU A 206 12.94 -13.66 30.93
C LEU A 206 14.30 -13.40 31.60
N LEU A 207 14.34 -13.37 32.91
CA LEU A 207 15.58 -13.17 33.68
C LEU A 207 16.14 -14.52 34.10
N CYS A 208 17.45 -14.71 33.93
CA CYS A 208 18.09 -15.89 34.43
C CYS A 208 19.56 -15.60 34.88
N VAL A 209 20.02 -16.46 35.76
CA VAL A 209 21.42 -16.63 36.08
C VAL A 209 21.80 -18.05 35.66
N ALA A 210 22.87 -18.19 34.89
CA ALA A 210 23.33 -19.48 34.39
C ALA A 210 24.81 -19.69 34.69
N SER A 211 25.24 -20.92 34.70
CA SER A 211 26.66 -21.26 34.77
C SER A 211 27.31 -21.21 33.38
N THR A 212 28.61 -20.99 33.32
CA THR A 212 29.41 -21.12 32.10
C THR A 212 29.45 -22.55 31.54
N GLU A 213 29.02 -23.55 32.32
CA GLU A 213 28.89 -24.96 31.92
C GLU A 213 27.57 -25.23 31.16
N GLY A 214 26.64 -24.25 31.10
CA GLY A 214 25.42 -24.34 30.32
C GLY A 214 24.17 -24.71 31.11
N TYR A 215 24.13 -24.52 32.42
CA TYR A 215 22.98 -24.82 33.27
C TYR A 215 22.35 -23.55 33.84
N PHE A 216 21.04 -23.49 33.87
CA PHE A 216 20.33 -22.44 34.58
C PHE A 216 20.44 -22.64 36.10
N LEU A 217 20.85 -21.62 36.82
CA LEU A 217 20.97 -21.62 38.28
C LEU A 217 19.76 -20.93 38.93
N ARG A 218 19.25 -19.89 38.34
CA ARG A 218 18.10 -19.14 38.83
C ARG A 218 17.31 -18.59 37.63
N MET A 219 16.00 -18.62 37.73
CA MET A 219 15.08 -18.18 36.67
C MET A 219 13.84 -17.51 37.26
N ASN A 220 13.36 -16.45 36.63
CA ASN A 220 12.10 -15.83 37.03
C ASN A 220 10.89 -16.63 36.50
N PRO A 221 9.66 -16.41 37.01
CA PRO A 221 8.46 -17.15 36.58
C PRO A 221 8.06 -16.92 35.11
N ARG A 222 8.62 -15.90 34.46
CA ARG A 222 8.31 -15.60 33.06
C ARG A 222 8.69 -16.73 32.11
N TRP A 223 9.74 -17.48 32.41
CA TRP A 223 10.17 -18.64 31.65
C TRP A 223 9.10 -19.73 31.52
N GLU A 224 8.39 -20.01 32.61
CA GLU A 224 7.31 -20.99 32.59
C GLU A 224 6.15 -20.53 31.70
N LYS A 225 5.84 -19.23 31.71
CA LYS A 225 4.76 -18.65 30.89
C LYS A 225 5.10 -18.63 29.40
N VAL A 226 6.36 -18.38 29.04
CA VAL A 226 6.79 -18.24 27.65
C VAL A 226 7.09 -19.59 27.00
N LEU A 227 7.80 -20.48 27.70
CA LEU A 227 8.23 -21.75 27.13
C LEU A 227 7.33 -22.94 27.54
N GLY A 228 6.47 -22.80 28.57
CA GLY A 228 5.56 -23.84 29.02
C GLY A 228 6.19 -24.97 29.84
N TYR A 229 7.52 -24.97 30.01
CA TYR A 229 8.22 -25.89 30.93
C TYR A 229 8.20 -25.33 32.34
N SER A 230 8.18 -26.21 33.36
CA SER A 230 8.46 -25.79 34.72
C SER A 230 9.93 -25.37 34.86
N ARG A 231 10.22 -24.46 35.81
CA ARG A 231 11.60 -24.06 36.09
C ARG A 231 12.50 -25.26 36.46
N GLN A 232 11.95 -26.25 37.15
CA GLN A 232 12.66 -27.48 37.48
C GLN A 232 13.05 -28.27 36.24
N GLU A 233 12.16 -28.40 35.24
CA GLU A 233 12.48 -29.06 33.97
C GLU A 233 13.58 -28.29 33.20
N LEU A 234 13.52 -26.97 33.18
CA LEU A 234 14.51 -26.13 32.47
C LEU A 234 15.88 -26.18 33.17
N MET A 235 15.95 -26.24 34.53
CA MET A 235 17.15 -26.28 35.28
C MET A 235 17.80 -27.67 35.32
N ALA A 236 17.03 -28.73 35.05
CA ALA A 236 17.52 -30.11 35.04
C ALA A 236 18.39 -30.45 33.82
N GLY A 237 18.25 -29.72 32.72
CA GLY A 237 18.98 -29.89 31.46
C GLY A 237 19.93 -28.75 31.16
N ARG A 238 20.75 -28.92 30.12
CA ARG A 238 21.54 -27.82 29.59
C ARG A 238 20.62 -26.91 28.77
N PHE A 239 20.83 -25.59 28.86
CA PHE A 239 20.01 -24.66 28.07
C PHE A 239 20.16 -24.87 26.55
N LEU A 240 21.28 -25.41 26.06
CA LEU A 240 21.49 -25.81 24.66
C LEU A 240 20.54 -26.92 24.19
N ASP A 241 19.98 -27.73 25.08
CA ASP A 241 19.04 -28.80 24.72
C ASP A 241 17.70 -28.25 24.27
N PHE A 242 17.38 -27.05 24.70
CA PHE A 242 16.16 -26.34 24.31
C PHE A 242 16.35 -25.46 23.07
N VAL A 243 17.61 -25.22 22.64
CA VAL A 243 17.94 -24.39 21.47
C VAL A 243 17.69 -25.18 20.18
N HIS A 244 17.13 -24.51 19.18
CA HIS A 244 16.93 -25.05 17.83
C HIS A 244 18.26 -25.59 17.26
N PRO A 245 18.27 -26.78 16.63
CA PRO A 245 19.52 -27.37 16.12
C PRO A 245 20.37 -26.44 15.25
N GLY A 246 19.73 -25.64 14.39
CA GLY A 246 20.44 -24.68 13.52
C GLY A 246 21.06 -23.49 14.25
N ASP A 247 20.69 -23.21 15.53
CA ASP A 247 21.15 -22.06 16.29
C ASP A 247 22.17 -22.46 17.37
N ARG A 248 22.44 -23.76 17.57
CA ARG A 248 23.30 -24.27 18.64
C ARG A 248 24.75 -23.79 18.54
N VAL A 249 25.30 -23.76 17.34
CA VAL A 249 26.68 -23.32 17.10
C VAL A 249 26.84 -21.85 17.51
N ASN A 250 25.97 -20.97 17.00
CA ASN A 250 26.02 -19.55 17.32
C ASN A 250 25.75 -19.29 18.81
N THR A 251 24.89 -20.09 19.44
CA THR A 251 24.65 -20.01 20.90
C THR A 251 25.90 -20.41 21.70
N GLN A 252 26.61 -21.43 21.27
CA GLN A 252 27.87 -21.87 21.92
C GLN A 252 28.98 -20.84 21.78
N ASP A 253 29.08 -20.17 20.64
CA ASP A 253 30.00 -19.06 20.40
C ASP A 253 29.69 -17.87 21.33
N ALA A 254 28.42 -17.52 21.50
CA ALA A 254 27.98 -16.50 22.44
C ALA A 254 28.36 -16.86 23.90
N VAL A 255 28.16 -18.10 24.32
CA VAL A 255 28.58 -18.58 25.64
C VAL A 255 30.09 -18.52 25.81
N SER A 256 30.85 -18.86 24.77
CA SER A 256 32.31 -18.78 24.79
C SER A 256 32.79 -17.32 24.94
N THR A 257 32.09 -16.37 24.33
CA THR A 257 32.33 -14.93 24.48
C THR A 257 32.11 -14.48 25.92
N LEU A 258 31.05 -14.94 26.57
CA LEU A 258 30.77 -14.66 27.98
C LEU A 258 31.83 -15.30 28.91
N ALA A 259 32.29 -16.51 28.60
CA ALA A 259 33.35 -17.15 29.36
C ALA A 259 34.69 -16.38 29.31
N LEU A 260 34.92 -15.63 28.23
CA LEU A 260 36.05 -14.70 28.08
C LEU A 260 35.82 -13.32 28.73
N GLN A 261 34.78 -13.18 29.55
CA GLN A 261 34.43 -11.95 30.28
C GLN A 261 34.00 -10.80 29.35
N HIS A 262 33.45 -11.11 28.19
CA HIS A 262 32.83 -10.11 27.30
C HIS A 262 31.30 -10.20 27.34
N GLU A 263 30.65 -9.06 27.23
CA GLU A 263 29.18 -8.98 27.15
C GLU A 263 28.65 -9.44 25.78
N VAL A 264 27.47 -10.00 25.79
CA VAL A 264 26.71 -10.35 24.59
C VAL A 264 25.44 -9.49 24.54
N VAL A 265 25.26 -8.74 23.44
CA VAL A 265 24.11 -7.83 23.25
C VAL A 265 23.37 -8.20 21.98
N SER A 266 22.04 -8.18 22.04
CA SER A 266 21.12 -8.43 20.90
C SER A 266 21.37 -9.75 20.17
N PHE A 267 21.84 -10.77 20.86
CA PHE A 267 21.95 -12.12 20.32
C PHE A 267 20.57 -12.77 20.22
N GLN A 268 20.25 -13.37 19.07
CA GLN A 268 18.96 -13.99 18.83
C GLN A 268 19.10 -15.47 18.52
N ASN A 269 18.24 -16.29 19.15
CA ASN A 269 18.14 -17.72 18.85
C ASN A 269 16.71 -18.22 19.11
N ARG A 270 16.43 -19.44 18.68
CA ARG A 270 15.13 -20.09 18.86
C ARG A 270 15.18 -21.10 19.98
N TYR A 271 14.28 -20.96 20.93
CA TYR A 271 14.06 -21.93 22.02
C TYR A 271 12.78 -22.73 21.76
N ARG A 272 12.88 -24.04 21.96
CA ARG A 272 11.74 -24.95 21.84
C ARG A 272 10.83 -24.82 23.06
N SER A 273 9.54 -24.56 22.84
CA SER A 273 8.51 -24.61 23.86
C SER A 273 8.05 -26.06 24.08
N LYS A 274 7.33 -26.29 25.19
CA LYS A 274 6.83 -27.62 25.57
C LYS A 274 5.78 -28.20 24.59
N ASP A 275 5.06 -27.34 23.88
CA ASP A 275 4.14 -27.69 22.80
C ASP A 275 4.82 -28.08 21.49
N GLY A 276 6.16 -27.99 21.43
CA GLY A 276 6.97 -28.30 20.26
C GLY A 276 7.23 -27.10 19.32
N ALA A 277 6.58 -25.96 19.52
CA ALA A 277 6.83 -24.74 18.76
C ALA A 277 8.18 -24.11 19.15
N TYR A 278 8.67 -23.20 18.31
CA TYR A 278 9.88 -22.44 18.62
C TYR A 278 9.53 -20.98 18.90
N ARG A 279 10.19 -20.42 19.96
CA ARG A 279 10.13 -19.01 20.34
C ARG A 279 11.45 -18.32 20.02
N TRP A 280 11.38 -17.17 19.39
CA TRP A 280 12.55 -16.33 19.17
C TRP A 280 12.86 -15.54 20.43
N LEU A 281 14.05 -15.76 21.00
CA LEU A 281 14.52 -15.04 22.16
C LEU A 281 15.69 -14.13 21.77
N GLU A 282 15.61 -12.85 22.13
CA GLU A 282 16.68 -11.89 22.00
C GLU A 282 17.37 -11.70 23.35
N TRP A 283 18.68 -11.88 23.40
CA TRP A 283 19.46 -11.95 24.60
C TRP A 283 20.37 -10.75 24.78
N THR A 284 20.45 -10.27 26.03
CA THR A 284 21.53 -9.45 26.54
C THR A 284 22.10 -10.15 27.78
N ALA A 285 23.38 -10.42 27.79
CA ALA A 285 24.01 -11.18 28.85
C ALA A 285 25.40 -10.59 29.23
N ALA A 286 25.68 -10.58 30.52
CA ALA A 286 26.94 -10.15 31.08
C ALA A 286 27.51 -11.21 32.02
N PRO A 287 28.81 -11.48 32.00
CA PRO A 287 29.47 -12.36 32.92
C PRO A 287 29.83 -11.64 34.24
N ALA A 288 29.63 -12.30 35.37
CA ALA A 288 30.15 -11.88 36.67
C ALA A 288 30.39 -13.10 37.58
N ASP A 289 31.46 -13.15 38.31
CA ASP A 289 31.77 -14.20 39.29
C ASP A 289 31.63 -15.65 38.78
N ASN A 290 32.09 -15.89 37.56
CA ASN A 290 31.97 -17.17 36.85
C ASN A 290 30.52 -17.60 36.56
N MET A 291 29.60 -16.66 36.59
CA MET A 291 28.17 -16.83 36.26
C MET A 291 27.79 -15.93 35.09
N ILE A 292 26.73 -16.28 34.43
CA ILE A 292 26.12 -15.51 33.34
C ILE A 292 24.80 -14.91 33.83
N TYR A 293 24.72 -13.60 33.85
CA TYR A 293 23.50 -12.87 34.13
C TYR A 293 22.85 -12.47 32.79
N ALA A 294 21.68 -12.98 32.51
CA ALA A 294 21.08 -12.78 31.22
C ALA A 294 19.62 -12.33 31.32
N VAL A 295 19.27 -11.47 30.37
CA VAL A 295 17.90 -11.04 30.07
C VAL A 295 17.57 -11.54 28.69
N ALA A 296 16.44 -12.21 28.53
CA ALA A 296 15.91 -12.59 27.23
C ALA A 296 14.53 -12.00 27.02
N ARG A 297 14.26 -11.52 25.83
CA ARG A 297 12.96 -11.02 25.39
C ARG A 297 12.39 -11.94 24.34
N ASP A 298 11.10 -12.30 24.47
CA ASP A 298 10.38 -13.02 23.42
C ASP A 298 10.04 -12.03 22.28
N VAL A 299 10.70 -12.20 21.14
CA VAL A 299 10.53 -11.40 19.93
C VAL A 299 9.82 -12.17 18.82
N THR A 300 9.14 -13.28 19.17
CA THR A 300 8.49 -14.17 18.20
C THR A 300 7.43 -13.44 17.38
N GLU A 301 6.53 -12.70 18.03
CA GLU A 301 5.50 -11.93 17.34
C GLU A 301 6.10 -10.86 16.43
N GLN A 302 7.15 -10.18 16.89
CA GLN A 302 7.86 -9.20 16.09
C GLN A 302 8.49 -9.83 14.84
N LYS A 303 9.16 -10.97 14.99
CA LYS A 303 9.77 -11.70 13.86
C LYS A 303 8.74 -12.18 12.85
N LEU A 304 7.63 -12.73 13.30
CA LEU A 304 6.53 -13.15 12.43
C LEU A 304 5.92 -11.94 11.68
N ALA A 305 5.75 -10.82 12.37
CA ALA A 305 5.25 -9.60 11.75
C ALA A 305 6.25 -9.02 10.72
N GLU A 306 7.56 -9.03 11.03
CA GLU A 306 8.61 -8.62 10.10
C GLU A 306 8.65 -9.52 8.85
N GLU A 307 8.53 -10.84 9.02
CA GLU A 307 8.49 -11.79 7.90
C GLU A 307 7.24 -11.59 7.04
N ALA A 308 6.07 -11.44 7.67
CA ALA A 308 4.81 -11.18 6.98
C ALA A 308 4.85 -9.85 6.21
N LEU A 309 5.41 -8.79 6.81
CA LEU A 309 5.59 -7.50 6.15
C LEU A 309 6.54 -7.61 4.95
N LYS A 310 7.65 -8.31 5.11
CA LYS A 310 8.63 -8.54 4.05
C LYS A 310 8.05 -9.33 2.89
N GLU A 311 7.24 -10.34 3.18
CA GLU A 311 6.52 -11.10 2.14
C GLU A 311 5.49 -10.23 1.43
N ARG A 312 4.75 -9.39 2.18
CA ARG A 312 3.80 -8.45 1.59
C ARG A 312 4.48 -7.43 0.67
N LEU A 313 5.58 -6.84 1.11
CA LEU A 313 6.35 -5.90 0.29
C LEU A 313 6.86 -6.55 -1.01
N ARG A 314 7.41 -7.77 -0.93
CA ARG A 314 7.83 -8.52 -2.12
C ARG A 314 6.67 -8.77 -3.09
N PHE A 315 5.48 -9.06 -2.57
CA PHE A 315 4.30 -9.23 -3.41
C PHE A 315 3.85 -7.92 -4.05
N GLU A 316 3.86 -6.81 -3.32
CA GLU A 316 3.53 -5.48 -3.85
C GLU A 316 4.54 -5.02 -4.93
N GLU A 317 5.83 -5.33 -4.76
CA GLU A 317 6.86 -5.10 -5.78
C GLU A 317 6.59 -5.92 -7.04
N LEU A 318 6.25 -7.20 -6.90
CA LEU A 318 5.88 -8.07 -8.03
C LEU A 318 4.65 -7.50 -8.77
N LEU A 319 3.59 -7.16 -8.04
CA LEU A 319 2.34 -6.64 -8.58
C LEU A 319 2.54 -5.29 -9.31
N SER A 320 3.26 -4.38 -8.66
CA SER A 320 3.59 -3.07 -9.24
C SER A 320 4.47 -3.19 -10.48
N GLY A 321 5.49 -4.04 -10.41
CA GLY A 321 6.38 -4.31 -11.53
C GLY A 321 5.65 -4.88 -12.74
N LEU A 322 4.78 -5.87 -12.54
CA LEU A 322 3.95 -6.43 -13.61
C LEU A 322 2.96 -5.38 -14.14
N SER A 323 2.23 -4.69 -13.28
CA SER A 323 1.26 -3.66 -13.70
C SER A 323 1.92 -2.58 -14.56
N ALA A 324 3.08 -2.07 -14.13
CA ALA A 324 3.80 -1.01 -14.85
C ALA A 324 4.23 -1.45 -16.26
N ARG A 325 4.65 -2.69 -16.43
CA ARG A 325 5.06 -3.22 -17.75
C ARG A 325 3.87 -3.30 -18.71
N PHE A 326 2.69 -3.67 -18.24
CA PHE A 326 1.51 -3.81 -19.11
C PHE A 326 0.82 -2.48 -19.46
N VAL A 327 1.07 -1.36 -18.78
CA VAL A 327 0.36 -0.07 -19.01
C VAL A 327 0.51 0.42 -20.45
N ASN A 328 1.73 0.38 -21.02
CA ASN A 328 2.02 0.93 -22.36
C ASN A 328 2.62 -0.11 -23.31
N MET A 329 2.34 -1.38 -23.09
CA MET A 329 2.92 -2.46 -23.87
C MET A 329 2.29 -2.57 -25.25
N PRO A 330 3.09 -2.69 -26.33
CA PRO A 330 2.59 -2.97 -27.66
C PRO A 330 1.91 -4.35 -27.74
N PRO A 331 0.82 -4.48 -28.53
CA PRO A 331 0.05 -5.73 -28.62
C PRO A 331 0.87 -6.97 -28.98
N ASP A 332 1.87 -6.81 -29.81
CA ASP A 332 2.75 -7.88 -30.29
C ASP A 332 3.68 -8.47 -29.20
N ARG A 333 3.84 -7.77 -28.08
CA ARG A 333 4.67 -8.20 -26.95
C ARG A 333 3.88 -8.72 -25.74
N VAL A 334 2.56 -8.56 -25.74
CA VAL A 334 1.70 -8.90 -24.58
C VAL A 334 1.84 -10.37 -24.20
N ASP A 335 1.82 -11.29 -25.16
CA ASP A 335 1.86 -12.73 -24.87
C ASP A 335 3.19 -13.14 -24.22
N ALA A 336 4.31 -12.66 -24.76
CA ALA A 336 5.63 -12.96 -24.23
C ALA A 336 5.80 -12.40 -22.79
N GLU A 337 5.22 -11.24 -22.52
CA GLU A 337 5.28 -10.62 -21.18
C GLU A 337 4.36 -11.33 -20.17
N ILE A 338 3.21 -11.85 -20.61
CA ILE A 338 2.36 -12.72 -19.76
C ILE A 338 3.13 -13.98 -19.39
N GLU A 339 3.81 -14.63 -20.32
CA GLU A 339 4.62 -15.81 -20.01
C GLU A 339 5.75 -15.50 -19.04
N ASP A 340 6.42 -14.33 -19.19
CA ASP A 340 7.43 -13.89 -18.22
C ASP A 340 6.81 -13.59 -16.84
N GLY A 341 5.66 -12.95 -16.81
CA GLY A 341 4.90 -12.72 -15.59
C GLY A 341 4.51 -14.02 -14.87
N LEU A 342 4.03 -15.01 -15.62
CA LEU A 342 3.72 -16.34 -15.07
C LEU A 342 4.96 -17.04 -14.51
N ARG A 343 6.15 -16.91 -15.17
CA ARG A 343 7.42 -17.40 -14.62
C ARG A 343 7.80 -16.72 -13.30
N GLN A 344 7.55 -15.41 -13.18
CA GLN A 344 7.79 -14.68 -11.93
C GLN A 344 6.85 -15.15 -10.82
N ILE A 345 5.56 -15.36 -11.12
CA ILE A 345 4.56 -15.92 -10.20
C ILE A 345 4.98 -17.32 -9.74
N LEU A 346 5.40 -18.17 -10.66
CA LEU A 346 5.88 -19.53 -10.39
C LEU A 346 7.04 -19.51 -9.39
N LYS A 347 8.02 -18.64 -9.59
CA LYS A 347 9.17 -18.47 -8.67
C LYS A 347 8.74 -17.90 -7.31
N PHE A 348 7.86 -16.88 -7.32
CA PHE A 348 7.43 -16.24 -6.09
C PHE A 348 6.67 -17.21 -5.18
N PHE A 349 5.72 -17.94 -5.73
CA PHE A 349 4.92 -18.90 -4.97
C PHE A 349 5.56 -20.30 -4.87
N GLN A 350 6.71 -20.53 -5.50
CA GLN A 350 7.43 -21.81 -5.51
C GLN A 350 6.52 -22.97 -5.94
N VAL A 351 5.89 -22.82 -7.10
CA VAL A 351 4.96 -23.81 -7.68
C VAL A 351 5.54 -24.42 -8.95
N ASP A 352 4.98 -25.54 -9.42
CA ASP A 352 5.52 -26.27 -10.54
C ASP A 352 4.95 -25.79 -11.89
N HIS A 353 3.67 -25.40 -11.93
CA HIS A 353 3.02 -24.77 -13.09
C HIS A 353 2.22 -23.55 -12.64
N CYS A 354 2.21 -22.54 -13.51
CA CYS A 354 1.31 -21.39 -13.41
C CYS A 354 0.81 -21.03 -14.80
N GLY A 355 -0.49 -21.00 -15.02
CA GLY A 355 -1.09 -20.77 -16.32
C GLY A 355 -2.30 -19.85 -16.31
N LEU A 356 -2.54 -19.22 -17.44
CA LEU A 356 -3.76 -18.52 -17.77
C LEU A 356 -4.55 -19.37 -18.76
N ILE A 357 -5.78 -19.69 -18.41
CA ILE A 357 -6.63 -20.63 -19.13
C ILE A 357 -7.94 -19.91 -19.46
N GLN A 358 -8.31 -19.94 -20.73
CA GLN A 358 -9.56 -19.34 -21.21
C GLN A 358 -10.69 -20.37 -21.16
N LEU A 359 -11.88 -19.90 -20.81
CA LEU A 359 -13.15 -20.66 -20.87
C LEU A 359 -13.80 -20.44 -22.23
N LEU A 360 -13.92 -21.45 -23.04
CA LEU A 360 -14.62 -21.42 -24.31
C LEU A 360 -16.05 -21.93 -24.09
N LEU A 361 -16.96 -21.02 -23.70
CA LEU A 361 -18.32 -21.36 -23.30
C LEU A 361 -19.14 -21.98 -24.45
N ASP A 362 -18.94 -21.51 -25.68
CA ASP A 362 -19.56 -22.01 -26.91
C ASP A 362 -19.17 -23.45 -27.24
N LYS A 363 -17.96 -23.86 -26.89
CA LYS A 363 -17.42 -25.19 -27.11
C LYS A 363 -17.48 -26.09 -25.87
N ALA A 364 -17.86 -25.53 -24.73
CA ALA A 364 -17.78 -26.22 -23.42
C ALA A 364 -16.40 -26.82 -23.18
N SER A 365 -15.34 -26.02 -23.36
CA SER A 365 -13.95 -26.47 -23.23
C SER A 365 -13.09 -25.39 -22.55
N PHE A 366 -11.89 -25.79 -22.14
CA PHE A 366 -10.83 -24.90 -21.67
C PHE A 366 -9.75 -24.77 -22.75
N GLN A 367 -9.15 -23.61 -22.89
CA GLN A 367 -7.96 -23.43 -23.71
C GLN A 367 -6.83 -22.88 -22.88
N ILE A 368 -5.69 -23.58 -22.87
CA ILE A 368 -4.47 -23.10 -22.25
C ILE A 368 -3.90 -22.00 -23.13
N THR A 369 -4.08 -20.73 -22.75
CA THR A 369 -3.59 -19.60 -23.53
C THR A 369 -2.11 -19.34 -23.26
N HIS A 370 -1.72 -19.34 -21.99
CA HIS A 370 -0.34 -19.10 -21.54
C HIS A 370 -0.01 -20.04 -20.38
N LEU A 371 1.19 -20.58 -20.36
CA LEU A 371 1.64 -21.45 -19.27
C LEU A 371 3.15 -21.27 -19.02
N ALA A 372 3.52 -21.18 -17.77
CA ALA A 372 4.90 -21.31 -17.31
C ALA A 372 5.06 -22.59 -16.48
N SER A 373 6.16 -23.30 -16.71
CA SER A 373 6.53 -24.53 -16.01
C SER A 373 7.90 -24.37 -15.35
N SER A 374 8.12 -25.05 -14.23
CA SER A 374 9.43 -25.11 -13.60
C SER A 374 10.39 -25.98 -14.45
N ASP A 375 11.70 -25.73 -14.35
CA ASP A 375 12.74 -26.39 -15.15
C ASP A 375 12.74 -27.92 -15.04
N HIS A 376 12.04 -28.47 -14.07
CA HIS A 376 12.02 -29.90 -13.75
C HIS A 376 10.72 -30.61 -14.18
N VAL A 377 9.82 -29.91 -14.86
CA VAL A 377 8.53 -30.45 -15.31
C VAL A 377 8.39 -30.21 -16.81
N PRO A 378 7.97 -31.22 -17.60
CA PRO A 378 7.79 -31.06 -19.03
C PRO A 378 6.86 -29.88 -19.34
N PRO A 379 7.21 -28.99 -20.29
CA PRO A 379 6.35 -27.89 -20.68
C PRO A 379 5.11 -28.43 -21.41
N VAL A 380 3.94 -27.90 -21.05
CA VAL A 380 2.69 -28.13 -21.80
C VAL A 380 2.58 -27.03 -22.87
N PRO A 381 2.34 -27.37 -24.15
CA PRO A 381 2.21 -26.36 -25.19
C PRO A 381 1.04 -25.43 -24.95
N ALA A 382 1.21 -24.14 -25.27
CA ALA A 382 0.10 -23.20 -25.34
C ALA A 382 -0.84 -23.56 -26.52
N GLY A 383 -2.12 -23.17 -26.43
CA GLY A 383 -3.13 -23.44 -27.46
C GLY A 383 -3.82 -24.80 -27.34
N VAL A 384 -3.45 -25.63 -26.36
CA VAL A 384 -4.12 -26.92 -26.13
C VAL A 384 -5.54 -26.66 -25.64
N GLU A 385 -6.52 -27.25 -26.34
CA GLU A 385 -7.93 -27.23 -25.97
C GLU A 385 -8.25 -28.52 -25.15
N LEU A 386 -8.81 -28.32 -23.97
CA LEU A 386 -9.20 -29.36 -23.05
C LEU A 386 -10.74 -29.40 -22.98
N PRO A 387 -11.38 -30.44 -23.53
CA PRO A 387 -12.84 -30.53 -23.52
C PRO A 387 -13.38 -30.73 -22.10
N ARG A 388 -14.59 -30.26 -21.82
CA ARG A 388 -15.31 -30.41 -20.56
C ARG A 388 -15.30 -31.87 -20.06
N SER A 389 -15.30 -32.84 -20.96
CA SER A 389 -15.30 -34.26 -20.62
C SER A 389 -14.08 -34.71 -19.81
N LEU A 390 -12.96 -33.98 -19.84
CA LEU A 390 -11.76 -34.25 -19.06
C LEU A 390 -11.85 -33.70 -17.63
N TYR A 391 -12.60 -32.60 -17.42
CA TYR A 391 -12.72 -31.89 -16.16
C TYR A 391 -14.17 -31.45 -15.89
N PRO A 392 -15.16 -32.36 -15.87
CA PRO A 392 -16.57 -31.99 -15.82
C PRO A 392 -16.96 -31.26 -14.55
N TRP A 393 -16.41 -31.65 -13.40
CA TRP A 393 -16.70 -31.03 -12.10
C TRP A 393 -16.01 -29.67 -11.96
N ILE A 394 -14.73 -29.57 -12.35
CA ILE A 394 -13.98 -28.32 -12.33
C ILE A 394 -14.65 -27.29 -13.26
N TYR A 395 -15.09 -27.73 -14.45
CA TYR A 395 -15.79 -26.86 -15.39
C TYR A 395 -17.09 -26.30 -14.77
N ALA A 396 -17.89 -27.14 -14.17
CA ALA A 396 -19.14 -26.70 -13.53
C ALA A 396 -18.88 -25.69 -12.41
N LYS A 397 -17.82 -25.89 -11.62
CA LYS A 397 -17.46 -24.98 -10.54
C LYS A 397 -16.98 -23.61 -11.05
N LEU A 398 -16.08 -23.62 -12.03
CA LEU A 398 -15.47 -22.38 -12.55
C LEU A 398 -16.42 -21.62 -13.48
N ALA A 399 -17.02 -22.30 -14.46
CA ALA A 399 -17.82 -21.68 -15.51
C ALA A 399 -19.29 -21.39 -15.12
N GLU A 400 -19.91 -22.30 -14.34
CA GLU A 400 -21.33 -22.19 -13.99
C GLU A 400 -21.54 -21.54 -12.61
N LYS A 401 -20.64 -21.77 -11.65
CA LYS A 401 -20.77 -21.28 -10.27
C LYS A 401 -19.81 -20.15 -9.92
N HIS A 402 -18.82 -19.90 -10.77
CA HIS A 402 -17.78 -18.86 -10.59
C HIS A 402 -16.99 -19.01 -9.28
N GLU A 403 -16.87 -20.25 -8.79
CA GLU A 403 -16.20 -20.58 -7.53
C GLU A 403 -14.69 -20.76 -7.73
N ALA A 404 -13.89 -20.21 -6.83
CA ALA A 404 -12.47 -20.54 -6.74
C ALA A 404 -12.31 -21.96 -6.19
N LEU A 405 -11.39 -22.72 -6.78
CA LEU A 405 -11.11 -24.11 -6.38
C LEU A 405 -9.73 -24.20 -5.77
N SER A 406 -9.63 -24.88 -4.64
CA SER A 406 -8.40 -25.17 -3.94
C SER A 406 -8.39 -26.61 -3.48
N ILE A 407 -7.52 -27.41 -4.05
CA ILE A 407 -7.39 -28.83 -3.76
C ILE A 407 -5.97 -29.11 -3.28
N SER A 408 -5.83 -29.38 -1.99
CA SER A 408 -4.54 -29.66 -1.36
C SER A 408 -4.03 -31.07 -1.62
N ARG A 409 -4.95 -32.02 -1.71
CA ARG A 409 -4.69 -33.42 -2.09
C ARG A 409 -5.80 -33.88 -3.02
N LEU A 410 -5.45 -34.70 -4.01
CA LEU A 410 -6.48 -35.21 -4.94
C LEU A 410 -7.54 -36.06 -4.24
N ASP A 411 -7.23 -36.60 -3.08
CA ASP A 411 -8.21 -37.35 -2.25
C ASP A 411 -9.26 -36.45 -1.60
N ASP A 412 -9.02 -35.15 -1.52
CA ASP A 412 -9.98 -34.15 -1.04
C ASP A 412 -11.07 -33.82 -2.10
N LEU A 413 -10.91 -34.31 -3.35
CA LEU A 413 -11.92 -34.15 -4.40
C LEU A 413 -13.15 -35.02 -4.08
N PRO A 414 -14.37 -34.47 -4.25
CA PRO A 414 -15.60 -35.22 -4.01
C PRO A 414 -15.75 -36.40 -4.99
N ALA A 415 -16.57 -37.37 -4.65
CA ALA A 415 -16.79 -38.56 -5.49
C ALA A 415 -17.28 -38.22 -6.90
N GLU A 416 -18.02 -37.13 -7.06
CA GLU A 416 -18.53 -36.61 -8.34
C GLU A 416 -17.40 -36.12 -9.27
N ALA A 417 -16.25 -35.80 -8.73
CA ALA A 417 -15.05 -35.36 -9.48
C ALA A 417 -14.09 -36.53 -9.81
N SER A 418 -14.59 -37.74 -9.92
CA SER A 418 -13.76 -38.94 -10.20
C SER A 418 -13.01 -38.85 -11.55
N VAL A 419 -13.66 -38.28 -12.57
CA VAL A 419 -13.03 -38.04 -13.91
C VAL A 419 -11.93 -37.00 -13.78
N ASP A 420 -12.23 -35.88 -13.11
CA ASP A 420 -11.25 -34.81 -12.88
C ASP A 420 -10.03 -35.28 -12.11
N ARG A 421 -10.25 -36.12 -11.07
CA ARG A 421 -9.19 -36.78 -10.31
C ARG A 421 -8.30 -37.63 -11.18
N GLN A 422 -8.89 -38.49 -12.03
CA GLN A 422 -8.15 -39.36 -12.93
C GLN A 422 -7.32 -38.56 -13.91
N THR A 423 -7.91 -37.53 -14.50
CA THR A 423 -7.20 -36.62 -15.40
C THR A 423 -6.02 -35.91 -14.70
N CYS A 424 -6.23 -35.41 -13.47
CA CYS A 424 -5.14 -34.82 -12.68
C CYS A 424 -4.00 -35.81 -12.42
N ILE A 425 -4.29 -37.07 -12.13
CA ILE A 425 -3.29 -38.13 -11.95
C ILE A 425 -2.49 -38.35 -13.23
N GLU A 426 -3.18 -38.46 -14.37
CA GLU A 426 -2.55 -38.65 -15.70
C GLU A 426 -1.60 -37.50 -16.10
N TRP A 427 -1.95 -36.27 -15.68
CA TRP A 427 -1.12 -35.08 -15.88
C TRP A 427 -0.08 -34.87 -14.76
N GLY A 428 0.00 -35.78 -13.80
CA GLY A 428 0.94 -35.73 -12.68
C GLY A 428 0.63 -34.64 -11.65
N ILE A 429 -0.53 -33.98 -11.73
CA ILE A 429 -0.95 -32.95 -10.79
C ILE A 429 -1.28 -33.59 -9.44
N ARG A 430 -0.71 -33.08 -8.34
CA ARG A 430 -0.96 -33.55 -6.98
C ARG A 430 -1.83 -32.60 -6.15
N SER A 431 -1.67 -31.31 -6.42
CA SER A 431 -2.50 -30.27 -5.81
C SER A 431 -2.63 -29.08 -6.74
N PHE A 432 -3.73 -28.33 -6.65
CA PHE A 432 -3.97 -27.19 -7.53
C PHE A 432 -4.85 -26.11 -6.92
N VAL A 433 -4.72 -24.89 -7.47
CA VAL A 433 -5.62 -23.76 -7.25
C VAL A 433 -6.05 -23.21 -8.59
N ASN A 434 -7.36 -23.03 -8.76
CA ASN A 434 -7.96 -22.38 -9.93
C ASN A 434 -8.76 -21.18 -9.46
N ILE A 435 -8.38 -19.98 -9.87
CA ILE A 435 -9.03 -18.74 -9.49
C ILE A 435 -9.70 -18.11 -10.73
N PRO A 436 -11.04 -18.05 -10.78
CA PRO A 436 -11.75 -17.44 -11.88
C PRO A 436 -11.50 -15.93 -11.92
N ILE A 437 -11.31 -15.39 -13.13
CA ILE A 437 -11.13 -13.97 -13.41
C ILE A 437 -12.40 -13.45 -14.09
N MET A 438 -13.07 -12.53 -13.41
CA MET A 438 -14.32 -11.96 -13.87
C MET A 438 -14.08 -10.82 -14.87
N ILE A 439 -14.85 -10.81 -15.96
CA ILE A 439 -14.99 -9.70 -16.89
C ILE A 439 -16.47 -9.30 -16.91
N GLY A 440 -16.79 -8.21 -16.23
CA GLY A 440 -18.20 -7.89 -15.95
C GLY A 440 -18.84 -8.96 -15.05
N GLU A 441 -19.91 -9.59 -15.53
CA GLU A 441 -20.65 -10.63 -14.79
C GLU A 441 -20.24 -12.07 -15.20
N SER A 442 -19.34 -12.24 -16.17
CA SER A 442 -18.95 -13.56 -16.69
C SER A 442 -17.50 -13.89 -16.35
N VAL A 443 -17.20 -15.18 -16.27
CA VAL A 443 -15.82 -15.71 -16.21
C VAL A 443 -15.38 -16.02 -17.62
N ASP A 444 -14.30 -15.39 -18.07
CA ASP A 444 -13.70 -15.63 -19.38
C ASP A 444 -12.37 -16.39 -19.27
N HIS A 445 -11.64 -16.13 -18.19
CA HIS A 445 -10.37 -16.78 -17.88
C HIS A 445 -10.31 -17.24 -16.43
N PHE A 446 -9.40 -18.15 -16.15
CA PHE A 446 -8.96 -18.41 -14.77
C PHE A 446 -7.43 -18.55 -14.73
N ILE A 447 -6.86 -18.13 -13.61
CA ILE A 447 -5.45 -18.41 -13.32
C ILE A 447 -5.36 -19.77 -12.61
N ASN A 448 -4.50 -20.62 -13.13
CA ASN A 448 -4.26 -21.96 -12.60
C ASN A 448 -2.84 -22.04 -12.03
N VAL A 449 -2.73 -22.65 -10.85
CA VAL A 449 -1.45 -22.93 -10.19
C VAL A 449 -1.44 -24.38 -9.73
N ASN A 450 -0.42 -25.14 -10.12
CA ASN A 450 -0.33 -26.56 -9.79
C ASN A 450 0.99 -26.90 -9.09
N SER A 451 0.92 -27.90 -8.23
CA SER A 451 2.09 -28.65 -7.76
C SER A 451 2.04 -30.10 -8.25
N VAL A 452 3.17 -30.52 -8.81
CA VAL A 452 3.36 -31.88 -9.40
C VAL A 452 4.21 -32.75 -8.48
N LYS A 453 5.14 -32.16 -7.74
CA LYS A 453 6.08 -32.89 -6.88
C LYS A 453 5.49 -33.30 -5.54
N HIS A 454 4.72 -32.41 -4.94
CA HIS A 454 4.24 -32.56 -3.56
C HIS A 454 2.77 -32.16 -3.45
N GLU A 455 2.08 -32.80 -2.54
CA GLU A 455 0.82 -32.27 -2.01
C GLU A 455 1.12 -30.97 -1.25
N ARG A 456 0.31 -29.95 -1.47
CA ARG A 456 0.51 -28.63 -0.90
C ARG A 456 -0.79 -28.05 -0.37
N ALA A 457 -0.75 -27.54 0.87
CA ALA A 457 -1.83 -26.73 1.39
C ALA A 457 -1.82 -25.32 0.74
N TRP A 458 -2.98 -24.85 0.39
CA TRP A 458 -3.18 -23.57 -0.26
C TRP A 458 -3.90 -22.59 0.68
N PRO A 459 -3.19 -21.67 1.33
CA PRO A 459 -3.81 -20.68 2.21
C PRO A 459 -4.80 -19.78 1.46
N GLU A 460 -5.94 -19.48 2.07
CA GLU A 460 -6.96 -18.61 1.45
C GLU A 460 -6.43 -17.22 1.09
N GLU A 461 -5.43 -16.73 1.81
CA GLU A 461 -4.75 -15.45 1.55
C GLU A 461 -4.09 -15.39 0.17
N LEU A 462 -3.81 -16.53 -0.44
CA LEU A 462 -3.25 -16.65 -1.78
C LEU A 462 -4.26 -16.26 -2.87
N PHE A 463 -5.55 -16.51 -2.67
CA PHE A 463 -6.57 -16.35 -3.70
C PHE A 463 -6.77 -14.91 -4.18
N PRO A 464 -6.87 -13.90 -3.30
CA PRO A 464 -6.91 -12.51 -3.72
C PRO A 464 -5.65 -12.08 -4.49
N ARG A 465 -4.48 -12.58 -4.08
CA ARG A 465 -3.20 -12.27 -4.73
C ARG A 465 -3.14 -12.82 -6.16
N LEU A 466 -3.50 -14.10 -6.36
CA LEU A 466 -3.57 -14.72 -7.68
C LEU A 466 -4.63 -14.07 -8.57
N ARG A 467 -5.79 -13.69 -8.00
CA ARG A 467 -6.84 -12.99 -8.74
C ARG A 467 -6.36 -11.65 -9.29
N LEU A 468 -5.69 -10.84 -8.48
CA LEU A 468 -5.13 -9.56 -8.93
C LEU A 468 -4.13 -9.73 -10.08
N LEU A 469 -3.22 -10.71 -9.96
CA LEU A 469 -2.26 -11.02 -11.00
C LEU A 469 -2.94 -11.48 -12.29
N GLY A 470 -3.94 -12.37 -12.18
CA GLY A 470 -4.73 -12.82 -13.31
C GLY A 470 -5.50 -11.68 -13.99
N GLN A 471 -6.05 -10.74 -13.21
CA GLN A 471 -6.73 -9.55 -13.76
C GLN A 471 -5.80 -8.66 -14.59
N ILE A 472 -4.53 -8.48 -14.17
CA ILE A 472 -3.56 -7.73 -14.96
C ILE A 472 -3.37 -8.37 -16.32
N PHE A 473 -3.19 -9.69 -16.39
CA PHE A 473 -2.97 -10.41 -17.63
C PHE A 473 -4.21 -10.38 -18.53
N VAL A 474 -5.38 -10.66 -17.98
CA VAL A 474 -6.64 -10.65 -18.74
C VAL A 474 -6.95 -9.25 -19.27
N ASN A 475 -6.74 -8.20 -18.48
CA ASN A 475 -6.92 -6.82 -18.96
C ASN A 475 -5.94 -6.48 -20.09
N ALA A 476 -4.71 -6.96 -20.03
CA ALA A 476 -3.73 -6.78 -21.11
C ALA A 476 -4.16 -7.50 -22.39
N LEU A 477 -4.68 -8.72 -22.29
CA LEU A 477 -5.20 -9.48 -23.43
C LEU A 477 -6.41 -8.80 -24.07
N LEU A 478 -7.37 -8.34 -23.26
CA LEU A 478 -8.55 -7.62 -23.75
C LEU A 478 -8.17 -6.35 -24.50
N ARG A 479 -7.22 -5.59 -23.95
CA ARG A 479 -6.69 -4.40 -24.62
C ARG A 479 -6.02 -4.75 -25.94
N LYS A 480 -5.18 -5.79 -25.98
CA LYS A 480 -4.57 -6.29 -27.22
C LYS A 480 -5.62 -6.61 -28.26
N GLN A 481 -6.65 -7.39 -27.92
CA GLN A 481 -7.74 -7.77 -28.82
C GLN A 481 -8.50 -6.55 -29.34
N ALA A 482 -8.80 -5.59 -28.46
CA ALA A 482 -9.48 -4.35 -28.84
C ALA A 482 -8.64 -3.49 -29.82
N GLU A 483 -7.34 -3.35 -29.56
CA GLU A 483 -6.43 -2.61 -30.45
C GLU A 483 -6.26 -3.30 -31.79
N GLU A 484 -6.17 -4.63 -31.83
CA GLU A 484 -6.10 -5.41 -33.06
C GLU A 484 -7.41 -5.28 -33.87
N ALA A 485 -8.58 -5.37 -33.24
CA ALA A 485 -9.87 -5.17 -33.87
C ALA A 485 -10.03 -3.76 -34.46
N VAL A 486 -9.57 -2.74 -33.78
CA VAL A 486 -9.57 -1.34 -34.28
C VAL A 486 -8.66 -1.23 -35.51
N ARG A 487 -7.43 -1.77 -35.45
CA ARG A 487 -6.48 -1.74 -36.58
C ARG A 487 -7.06 -2.44 -37.82
N GLU A 488 -7.70 -3.59 -37.65
CA GLU A 488 -8.32 -4.32 -38.75
C GLU A 488 -9.52 -3.56 -39.33
N SER A 489 -10.35 -2.98 -38.47
CA SER A 489 -11.46 -2.13 -38.90
C SER A 489 -11.00 -0.89 -39.70
N GLU A 490 -9.94 -0.23 -39.24
CA GLU A 490 -9.34 0.90 -39.97
C GLU A 490 -8.76 0.46 -41.30
N ARG A 491 -8.13 -0.71 -41.37
CA ARG A 491 -7.60 -1.27 -42.60
C ARG A 491 -8.72 -1.55 -43.60
N MET A 492 -9.79 -2.21 -43.17
CA MET A 492 -10.94 -2.49 -44.00
C MET A 492 -11.64 -1.19 -44.50
N LEU A 493 -11.73 -0.19 -43.61
CA LEU A 493 -12.30 1.10 -43.98
C LEU A 493 -11.48 1.79 -45.09
N ARG A 494 -10.16 1.81 -44.99
CA ARG A 494 -9.26 2.38 -45.99
C ARG A 494 -9.37 1.63 -47.33
N GLN A 495 -9.48 0.30 -47.31
CA GLN A 495 -9.66 -0.51 -48.50
C GLN A 495 -11.00 -0.20 -49.14
N ASN A 496 -12.11 -0.19 -48.42
CA ASN A 496 -13.45 0.14 -48.95
C ASN A 496 -13.51 1.56 -49.55
N GLU A 497 -12.84 2.53 -48.89
CA GLU A 497 -12.74 3.89 -49.40
C GLU A 497 -11.99 3.94 -50.75
N SER A 498 -10.92 3.17 -50.91
CA SER A 498 -10.17 3.04 -52.16
C SER A 498 -11.00 2.40 -53.27
N ASP A 499 -11.72 1.32 -52.92
CA ASP A 499 -12.55 0.58 -53.87
C ASP A 499 -13.74 1.44 -54.37
N LEU A 500 -14.39 2.18 -53.46
CA LEU A 500 -15.46 3.13 -53.83
C LEU A 500 -14.97 4.23 -54.77
N ARG A 501 -13.76 4.77 -54.54
CA ARG A 501 -13.15 5.76 -55.43
C ARG A 501 -12.88 5.19 -56.81
N GLY A 502 -12.31 3.97 -56.87
CA GLY A 502 -12.07 3.29 -58.13
C GLY A 502 -13.37 3.02 -58.93
N LEU A 503 -14.44 2.66 -58.23
CA LEU A 503 -15.76 2.48 -58.83
C LEU A 503 -16.36 3.81 -59.38
N ALA A 504 -16.26 4.91 -58.61
CA ALA A 504 -16.72 6.23 -59.07
C ALA A 504 -16.02 6.70 -60.33
N GLY A 505 -14.68 6.51 -60.41
CA GLY A 505 -13.89 6.80 -61.58
C GLY A 505 -14.35 6.00 -62.82
N ARG A 506 -14.55 4.69 -62.66
CA ARG A 506 -15.06 3.83 -63.74
C ARG A 506 -16.45 4.21 -64.22
N LEU A 507 -17.34 4.59 -63.30
CA LEU A 507 -18.70 5.06 -63.64
C LEU A 507 -18.67 6.35 -64.45
N ILE A 508 -17.85 7.32 -64.09
CA ILE A 508 -17.68 8.59 -64.79
C ILE A 508 -17.16 8.30 -66.22
N PHE A 509 -16.14 7.43 -66.36
CA PHE A 509 -15.59 7.08 -67.63
C PHE A 509 -16.61 6.36 -68.54
N ALA A 510 -17.28 5.33 -68.03
CA ALA A 510 -18.34 4.61 -68.76
C ALA A 510 -19.50 5.54 -69.17
N HIS A 511 -19.90 6.46 -68.32
CA HIS A 511 -20.95 7.44 -68.65
C HIS A 511 -20.49 8.42 -69.70
N GLU A 512 -19.24 8.81 -69.76
CA GLU A 512 -18.70 9.69 -70.80
C GLU A 512 -18.56 8.95 -72.17
N GLU A 513 -18.15 7.68 -72.15
CA GLU A 513 -18.13 6.83 -73.37
C GLU A 513 -19.54 6.68 -73.94
N GLU A 514 -20.54 6.41 -73.10
CA GLU A 514 -21.92 6.28 -73.55
C GLU A 514 -22.47 7.58 -74.10
N ARG A 515 -22.16 8.73 -73.46
CA ARG A 515 -22.53 10.07 -73.99
C ARG A 515 -21.90 10.34 -75.36
N SER A 516 -20.65 9.98 -75.52
CA SER A 516 -19.92 10.12 -76.82
C SER A 516 -20.52 9.22 -77.89
N ARG A 517 -20.90 7.96 -77.55
CA ARG A 517 -21.57 7.02 -78.47
C ARG A 517 -22.92 7.55 -78.91
N LEU A 518 -23.73 7.97 -77.92
CA LEU A 518 -25.07 8.52 -78.25
C LEU A 518 -24.98 9.79 -79.08
N ALA A 519 -24.03 10.67 -78.80
CA ALA A 519 -23.87 11.90 -79.61
C ALA A 519 -23.51 11.60 -81.04
N ARG A 520 -22.65 10.60 -81.29
CA ARG A 520 -22.30 10.14 -82.63
C ARG A 520 -23.49 9.52 -83.36
N GLU A 521 -24.30 8.67 -82.72
CA GLU A 521 -25.50 8.08 -83.31
C GLU A 521 -26.54 9.12 -83.66
N LEU A 522 -26.74 10.12 -82.81
CA LEU A 522 -27.66 11.24 -83.10
C LEU A 522 -27.18 12.11 -84.28
N HIS A 523 -25.86 12.37 -84.32
CA HIS A 523 -25.31 13.19 -85.41
C HIS A 523 -25.26 12.46 -86.75
N ASP A 524 -24.69 11.23 -86.77
CA ASP A 524 -24.31 10.53 -88.01
C ASP A 524 -25.57 9.83 -88.67
N ASP A 525 -26.51 9.32 -87.83
CA ASP A 525 -27.64 8.60 -88.33
C ASP A 525 -28.90 9.49 -88.34
N LEU A 526 -29.31 10.03 -87.20
CA LEU A 526 -30.61 10.70 -87.09
C LEU A 526 -30.59 12.04 -87.79
N ALA A 527 -29.56 12.88 -87.65
CA ALA A 527 -29.45 14.19 -88.25
C ALA A 527 -29.33 14.09 -89.81
N GLN A 528 -28.54 13.11 -90.30
CA GLN A 528 -28.39 12.85 -91.72
C GLN A 528 -29.70 12.39 -92.33
N ARG A 529 -30.44 11.46 -91.72
CA ARG A 529 -31.76 11.03 -92.19
C ARG A 529 -32.75 12.18 -92.26
N LEU A 530 -32.78 13.03 -91.23
CA LEU A 530 -33.64 14.24 -91.25
C LEU A 530 -33.25 15.19 -92.38
N ALA A 531 -31.95 15.37 -92.65
CA ALA A 531 -31.46 16.20 -93.74
C ALA A 531 -31.96 15.67 -95.11
N VAL A 532 -31.83 14.34 -95.33
CA VAL A 532 -32.36 13.70 -96.58
C VAL A 532 -33.84 13.91 -96.71
N VAL A 533 -34.62 13.68 -95.65
CA VAL A 533 -36.09 13.90 -95.69
C VAL A 533 -36.42 15.37 -95.92
N ALA A 534 -35.65 16.32 -95.38
CA ALA A 534 -35.86 17.76 -95.68
C ALA A 534 -35.56 18.10 -97.12
N ILE A 535 -34.52 17.52 -97.73
CA ILE A 535 -34.15 17.68 -99.10
C ILE A 535 -35.29 17.09 -100.02
N ASP A 536 -35.71 15.87 -99.71
CA ASP A 536 -36.74 15.20 -100.49
C ASP A 536 -38.08 15.93 -100.40
N THR A 537 -38.44 16.47 -99.23
CA THR A 537 -39.61 17.34 -99.03
C THR A 537 -39.46 18.62 -99.83
N GLY A 538 -38.27 19.24 -99.87
CA GLY A 538 -38.02 20.39 -100.74
C GLY A 538 -38.08 20.12 -102.22
N ARG A 539 -37.67 18.93 -102.66
CA ARG A 539 -37.84 18.47 -104.05
C ARG A 539 -39.34 18.30 -104.39
N LEU A 540 -40.08 17.70 -103.52
CA LEU A 540 -41.55 17.58 -103.68
C LEU A 540 -42.22 18.93 -103.69
N GLU A 541 -41.80 19.88 -102.85
CA GLU A 541 -42.29 21.25 -102.89
C GLU A 541 -42.10 21.93 -104.27
N LEU A 542 -40.91 21.73 -104.86
CA LEU A 542 -40.57 22.23 -106.19
C LEU A 542 -41.35 21.52 -107.32
N GLN A 543 -41.57 20.21 -107.24
CA GLN A 543 -42.31 19.42 -108.22
C GLN A 543 -43.86 19.74 -108.22
N LEU A 544 -44.37 20.22 -107.10
CA LEU A 544 -45.80 20.52 -106.92
C LEU A 544 -46.10 22.03 -106.99
N MET A 545 -45.26 22.84 -107.69
CA MET A 545 -45.43 24.26 -107.84
C MET A 545 -46.73 24.64 -108.53
N ASP A 546 -47.33 23.79 -109.40
CA ASP A 546 -48.59 23.99 -110.10
C ASP A 546 -49.83 23.54 -109.35
N ARG A 547 -49.67 23.11 -108.03
CA ARG A 547 -50.82 22.67 -107.19
C ARG A 547 -51.41 23.83 -106.38
N PRO A 548 -52.68 23.68 -105.93
CA PRO A 548 -53.35 24.73 -105.15
C PRO A 548 -52.54 25.17 -103.92
N PRO A 549 -52.59 26.46 -103.50
CA PRO A 549 -51.84 27.08 -102.47
C PRO A 549 -51.79 26.32 -101.11
N PRO A 550 -52.89 25.65 -100.65
CA PRO A 550 -52.87 24.94 -99.36
C PRO A 550 -51.88 23.76 -99.28
N VAL A 551 -51.69 23.00 -100.40
CA VAL A 551 -50.77 21.82 -100.45
C VAL A 551 -49.29 22.26 -100.32
N ARG A 552 -48.97 23.33 -100.97
CA ARG A 552 -47.61 23.89 -100.95
C ARG A 552 -47.25 24.49 -99.60
N GLN A 553 -48.27 25.16 -98.99
CA GLN A 553 -48.05 25.66 -97.57
C GLN A 553 -47.82 24.54 -96.60
N ALA A 554 -48.64 23.44 -96.69
CA ALA A 554 -48.49 22.27 -95.86
C ALA A 554 -47.08 21.59 -96.01
N LEU A 555 -46.57 21.45 -97.25
CA LEU A 555 -45.22 20.95 -97.49
C LEU A 555 -44.14 21.85 -96.95
N GLY A 556 -44.34 23.20 -97.08
CA GLY A 556 -43.38 24.16 -96.45
C GLY A 556 -43.38 24.07 -94.92
N GLU A 557 -44.52 23.90 -94.33
CA GLU A 557 -44.65 23.68 -92.86
C GLU A 557 -44.02 22.39 -92.43
N ILE A 558 -44.18 21.26 -93.15
CA ILE A 558 -43.50 19.97 -92.88
C ILE A 558 -42.00 20.13 -93.00
N LYS A 559 -41.50 20.74 -94.09
CA LYS A 559 -40.07 20.97 -94.28
C LYS A 559 -39.43 21.79 -93.13
N ASN A 560 -40.08 22.90 -92.79
CA ASN A 560 -39.70 23.77 -91.70
C ASN A 560 -39.72 23.04 -90.36
N GLY A 561 -40.70 22.11 -90.16
CA GLY A 561 -40.78 21.23 -89.00
C GLY A 561 -39.59 20.27 -88.92
N ILE A 562 -39.27 19.62 -90.06
CA ILE A 562 -38.11 18.69 -90.17
C ILE A 562 -36.79 19.42 -89.92
N VAL A 563 -36.57 20.63 -90.49
CA VAL A 563 -35.38 21.47 -90.24
C VAL A 563 -35.23 21.82 -88.77
N ARG A 564 -36.36 22.20 -88.11
CA ARG A 564 -36.35 22.46 -86.67
C ARG A 564 -35.96 21.24 -85.87
N ILE A 565 -36.54 20.07 -86.11
CA ILE A 565 -36.20 18.81 -85.47
C ILE A 565 -34.73 18.47 -85.71
N SER A 566 -34.23 18.67 -86.93
CA SER A 566 -32.81 18.45 -87.26
C SER A 566 -31.87 19.37 -86.41
N GLN A 567 -32.27 20.64 -86.28
CA GLN A 567 -31.54 21.61 -85.43
C GLN A 567 -31.58 21.21 -83.94
N ASP A 568 -32.72 20.72 -83.46
CA ASP A 568 -32.87 20.24 -82.06
C ASP A 568 -32.00 19.01 -81.84
N VAL A 569 -31.97 18.02 -82.80
CA VAL A 569 -31.13 16.84 -82.73
C VAL A 569 -29.64 17.25 -82.74
N HIS A 570 -29.24 18.17 -83.57
CA HIS A 570 -27.87 18.69 -83.58
C HIS A 570 -27.51 19.41 -82.27
N SER A 571 -28.46 20.11 -81.67
CA SER A 571 -28.28 20.75 -80.35
C SER A 571 -28.11 19.72 -79.26
N LEU A 572 -28.95 18.67 -79.20
CA LEU A 572 -28.84 17.56 -78.26
C LEU A 572 -27.55 16.79 -78.40
N SER A 573 -27.09 16.48 -79.63
CA SER A 573 -25.84 15.82 -79.88
C SER A 573 -24.65 16.61 -79.30
N ARG A 574 -24.64 17.93 -79.54
CA ARG A 574 -23.59 18.81 -78.97
C ARG A 574 -23.61 18.92 -77.43
N GLN A 575 -24.78 18.79 -76.79
CA GLN A 575 -24.92 18.77 -75.35
C GLN A 575 -24.40 17.44 -74.77
N LEU A 576 -24.64 16.32 -75.49
CA LEU A 576 -24.15 15.02 -75.07
C LEU A 576 -22.64 14.90 -75.19
N HIS A 577 -22.08 15.25 -76.32
CA HIS A 577 -20.61 15.25 -76.55
C HIS A 577 -20.25 16.44 -77.45
N PRO A 578 -19.26 17.28 -76.97
CA PRO A 578 -18.85 18.45 -77.73
C PRO A 578 -17.91 18.04 -78.90
N SER A 579 -18.47 17.73 -80.05
CA SER A 579 -17.70 17.42 -81.29
C SER A 579 -16.78 18.56 -81.66
N ILE A 580 -17.11 19.81 -81.31
CA ILE A 580 -16.26 20.98 -81.47
C ILE A 580 -14.91 20.79 -80.68
N LEU A 581 -14.93 20.04 -79.55
CA LEU A 581 -13.72 19.77 -78.78
C LEU A 581 -12.74 18.89 -79.55
N ASP A 582 -13.24 17.89 -80.25
CA ASP A 582 -12.43 17.00 -81.12
C ASP A 582 -11.94 17.70 -82.38
N ASP A 583 -12.80 18.52 -82.99
CA ASP A 583 -12.54 19.15 -84.31
C ASP A 583 -11.69 20.46 -84.19
N LEU A 584 -12.02 21.31 -83.21
CA LEU A 584 -11.45 22.67 -83.11
C LEU A 584 -10.67 22.91 -81.80
N GLY A 585 -10.62 21.93 -80.92
CA GLY A 585 -9.90 21.99 -79.64
C GLY A 585 -10.59 22.74 -78.53
N LEU A 586 -10.01 22.74 -77.29
CA LEU A 586 -10.59 23.21 -76.06
C LEU A 586 -11.03 24.73 -76.13
N ILE A 587 -10.15 25.59 -76.67
CA ILE A 587 -10.41 27.03 -76.69
C ILE A 587 -11.70 27.33 -77.45
N LYS A 588 -11.85 26.82 -78.66
CA LYS A 588 -13.02 27.05 -79.51
C LYS A 588 -14.28 26.43 -78.96
N ALA A 589 -14.15 25.25 -78.32
CA ALA A 589 -15.27 24.62 -77.70
C ALA A 589 -15.79 25.44 -76.47
N VAL A 590 -14.91 25.96 -75.67
CA VAL A 590 -15.28 26.84 -74.55
C VAL A 590 -15.82 28.16 -74.98
N GLU A 591 -15.24 28.81 -76.05
CA GLU A 591 -15.76 30.02 -76.61
C GLU A 591 -17.22 29.84 -77.09
N SER A 592 -17.46 28.73 -77.79
CA SER A 592 -18.82 28.40 -78.29
C SER A 592 -19.82 28.12 -77.16
N GLU A 593 -19.39 27.43 -76.12
CA GLU A 593 -20.20 27.13 -74.92
C GLU A 593 -20.58 28.40 -74.15
N CYS A 594 -19.61 29.29 -73.90
CA CYS A 594 -19.82 30.56 -73.26
C CYS A 594 -20.79 31.46 -74.02
N ALA A 595 -20.54 31.59 -75.34
CA ALA A 595 -21.48 32.35 -76.20
C ALA A 595 -22.89 31.77 -76.26
N GLY A 596 -23.00 30.41 -76.33
CA GLY A 596 -24.29 29.69 -76.30
C GLY A 596 -25.00 29.87 -74.96
N PHE A 597 -24.30 29.82 -73.87
CA PHE A 597 -24.79 30.03 -72.50
C PHE A 597 -25.32 31.46 -72.37
N SER A 598 -24.52 32.46 -72.73
CA SER A 598 -24.93 33.90 -72.64
C SER A 598 -26.20 34.16 -73.41
N LYS A 599 -26.36 33.58 -74.63
CA LYS A 599 -27.53 33.72 -75.44
C LYS A 599 -28.80 33.03 -74.86
N ARG A 600 -28.61 31.87 -74.20
CA ARG A 600 -29.75 31.10 -73.59
C ARG A 600 -30.24 31.70 -72.32
N GLU A 601 -29.27 32.03 -71.37
CA GLU A 601 -29.56 32.41 -70.02
C GLU A 601 -29.66 33.92 -69.80
N GLY A 602 -29.18 34.74 -70.77
CA GLY A 602 -29.15 36.21 -70.64
C GLY A 602 -28.07 36.73 -69.67
N ILE A 603 -27.15 35.87 -69.28
CA ILE A 603 -26.06 36.22 -68.39
C ILE A 603 -24.78 36.57 -69.23
N GLU A 604 -24.15 37.66 -68.97
CA GLU A 604 -22.94 38.07 -69.70
C GLU A 604 -21.75 37.16 -69.28
N VAL A 605 -21.15 36.47 -70.27
CA VAL A 605 -19.98 35.60 -70.04
C VAL A 605 -18.77 36.14 -70.78
N VAL A 606 -17.76 36.53 -70.03
CA VAL A 606 -16.45 36.91 -70.56
C VAL A 606 -15.53 35.74 -70.56
N PHE A 607 -15.09 35.30 -71.75
CA PHE A 607 -14.09 34.23 -71.91
C PHE A 607 -12.74 34.80 -72.26
N ASN A 608 -11.71 34.49 -71.45
CA ASN A 608 -10.32 34.87 -71.65
C ASN A 608 -9.43 33.66 -71.74
N HIS A 609 -8.43 33.67 -72.57
CA HIS A 609 -7.40 32.63 -72.58
C HIS A 609 -6.00 33.24 -72.85
N GLU A 610 -5.00 32.65 -72.19
CA GLU A 610 -3.63 33.14 -72.27
C GLU A 610 -2.66 31.96 -72.24
N ASN A 611 -1.63 31.98 -73.11
CA ASN A 611 -0.54 31.01 -73.14
C ASN A 611 -0.94 29.53 -73.17
N ILE A 612 -2.09 29.21 -73.75
CA ILE A 612 -2.59 27.83 -73.85
C ILE A 612 -1.79 27.05 -74.89
N PRO A 613 -1.25 25.85 -74.51
CA PRO A 613 -0.51 25.00 -75.48
C PRO A 613 -1.44 24.57 -76.66
N ARG A 614 -0.82 24.41 -77.83
CA ARG A 614 -1.55 23.99 -79.06
C ARG A 614 -2.10 22.58 -78.97
N VAL A 615 -1.45 21.72 -78.15
CA VAL A 615 -1.89 20.32 -77.93
C VAL A 615 -2.13 20.13 -76.46
N ILE A 616 -3.37 19.81 -76.12
CA ILE A 616 -3.81 19.42 -74.77
C ILE A 616 -4.30 17.99 -74.88
N PRO A 617 -3.95 17.08 -73.97
CA PRO A 617 -4.48 15.70 -73.97
C PRO A 617 -6.01 15.70 -73.98
N LYS A 618 -6.59 14.76 -74.69
CA LYS A 618 -8.07 14.70 -74.88
C LYS A 618 -8.81 14.55 -73.56
N ASP A 619 -8.33 13.72 -72.69
CA ASP A 619 -8.88 13.50 -71.34
C ASP A 619 -8.87 14.78 -70.46
N VAL A 620 -7.79 15.56 -70.53
CA VAL A 620 -7.68 16.88 -69.89
C VAL A 620 -8.66 17.86 -70.49
N SER A 621 -8.69 17.98 -71.81
CA SER A 621 -9.61 18.86 -72.52
C SER A 621 -11.08 18.58 -72.22
N LEU A 622 -11.48 17.30 -72.22
CA LEU A 622 -12.84 16.87 -71.94
C LEU A 622 -13.18 17.12 -70.46
N SER A 623 -12.30 16.82 -69.54
CA SER A 623 -12.53 17.04 -68.11
C SER A 623 -12.71 18.52 -67.79
N LEU A 624 -11.82 19.40 -68.32
CA LEU A 624 -11.92 20.85 -68.13
C LEU A 624 -13.22 21.40 -68.75
N TYR A 625 -13.53 20.95 -69.96
CA TYR A 625 -14.80 21.37 -70.61
C TYR A 625 -16.03 20.97 -69.80
N ARG A 626 -16.10 19.74 -69.29
CA ARG A 626 -17.19 19.28 -68.41
C ARG A 626 -17.28 20.05 -67.11
N ILE A 627 -16.14 20.42 -66.52
CA ILE A 627 -16.10 21.26 -65.31
C ILE A 627 -16.65 22.64 -65.62
N ILE A 628 -16.32 23.23 -66.80
CA ILE A 628 -16.90 24.52 -67.24
C ILE A 628 -18.40 24.39 -67.41
N GLN A 629 -18.88 23.36 -68.12
CA GLN A 629 -20.31 23.13 -68.33
C GLN A 629 -21.06 23.02 -66.98
N GLU A 630 -20.55 22.26 -66.02
CA GLU A 630 -21.18 22.10 -64.71
C GLU A 630 -21.08 23.39 -63.91
N GLY A 631 -19.97 24.14 -64.02
CA GLY A 631 -19.84 25.49 -63.46
C GLY A 631 -20.88 26.45 -63.97
N LEU A 632 -21.00 26.59 -65.26
CA LEU A 632 -22.01 27.43 -65.93
C LEU A 632 -23.44 26.99 -65.56
N ARG A 633 -23.73 25.69 -65.54
CA ARG A 633 -25.01 25.13 -65.12
C ARG A 633 -25.35 25.47 -63.65
N ASN A 634 -24.37 25.43 -62.78
CA ASN A 634 -24.56 25.82 -61.36
C ASN A 634 -24.84 27.33 -61.25
N ILE A 635 -24.20 28.16 -62.08
CA ILE A 635 -24.46 29.60 -62.16
C ILE A 635 -25.92 29.86 -62.59
N SER A 636 -26.37 29.25 -63.71
CA SER A 636 -27.74 29.40 -64.15
C SER A 636 -28.78 28.97 -63.12
N LYS A 637 -28.52 27.85 -62.42
CA LYS A 637 -29.53 27.27 -61.49
C LYS A 637 -29.50 27.92 -60.07
N HIS A 638 -28.36 28.43 -59.64
CA HIS A 638 -28.18 28.72 -58.21
C HIS A 638 -27.60 30.10 -57.91
N ALA A 639 -26.87 30.74 -58.86
CA ALA A 639 -26.10 31.95 -58.54
C ALA A 639 -26.88 33.25 -58.60
N CYS A 640 -27.94 33.34 -59.43
CA CYS A 640 -28.58 34.63 -59.75
C CYS A 640 -27.55 35.70 -60.19
N ALA A 641 -26.53 35.31 -60.92
CA ALA A 641 -25.44 36.18 -61.36
C ALA A 641 -25.84 37.01 -62.58
N GLN A 642 -25.22 38.18 -62.73
CA GLN A 642 -25.35 39.00 -63.94
C GLN A 642 -24.14 38.88 -64.85
N HIS A 643 -22.97 38.68 -64.26
CA HIS A 643 -21.72 38.54 -65.00
C HIS A 643 -20.97 37.27 -64.57
N THR A 644 -20.38 36.62 -65.56
CA THR A 644 -19.59 35.44 -65.38
C THR A 644 -18.28 35.58 -66.15
N SER A 645 -17.18 35.11 -65.55
CA SER A 645 -15.90 35.04 -66.27
C SER A 645 -15.38 33.61 -66.30
N VAL A 646 -14.96 33.19 -67.45
CA VAL A 646 -14.21 31.93 -67.68
C VAL A 646 -12.83 32.25 -68.17
N CYS A 647 -11.83 31.76 -67.48
CA CYS A 647 -10.43 32.01 -67.86
C CYS A 647 -9.67 30.70 -67.97
N LEU A 648 -8.94 30.51 -69.06
CA LEU A 648 -7.99 29.42 -69.28
C LEU A 648 -6.58 29.99 -69.40
N GLN A 649 -5.64 29.58 -68.55
CA GLN A 649 -4.29 30.06 -68.56
C GLN A 649 -3.29 28.89 -68.56
N GLY A 650 -2.34 28.87 -69.50
CA GLY A 650 -1.21 27.96 -69.50
C GLY A 650 -0.12 28.50 -68.58
N ILE A 651 0.29 27.71 -67.59
CA ILE A 651 1.35 28.06 -66.65
C ILE A 651 2.32 26.88 -66.62
N ASP A 652 3.51 27.07 -67.11
CA ASP A 652 4.53 26.04 -67.21
C ASP A 652 4.01 24.79 -67.97
N HIS A 653 3.83 23.69 -67.24
CA HIS A 653 3.30 22.43 -67.75
C HIS A 653 1.85 22.15 -67.36
N ASP A 654 1.15 23.15 -66.83
CA ASP A 654 -0.25 23.02 -66.32
C ASP A 654 -1.19 23.93 -67.10
N VAL A 655 -2.47 23.55 -67.11
CA VAL A 655 -3.56 24.46 -67.46
C VAL A 655 -4.36 24.82 -66.22
N LEU A 656 -4.47 26.12 -66.00
CA LEU A 656 -5.32 26.66 -64.92
C LEU A 656 -6.64 27.12 -65.54
N LEU A 657 -7.73 26.53 -65.10
CA LEU A 657 -9.08 26.98 -65.39
C LEU A 657 -9.64 27.74 -64.20
N SER A 658 -10.25 28.89 -64.47
CA SER A 658 -11.07 29.63 -63.50
C SER A 658 -12.47 29.93 -64.05
N VAL A 659 -13.49 29.59 -63.30
CA VAL A 659 -14.88 29.96 -63.54
C VAL A 659 -15.38 30.80 -62.37
N GLN A 660 -15.79 32.04 -62.63
CA GLN A 660 -16.18 32.95 -61.56
C GLN A 660 -17.53 33.62 -61.91
N ASP A 661 -18.41 33.73 -60.92
CA ASP A 661 -19.66 34.47 -60.98
C ASP A 661 -19.70 35.58 -59.90
N ASP A 662 -20.58 36.57 -60.15
CA ASP A 662 -20.89 37.68 -59.24
C ASP A 662 -22.18 37.47 -58.45
N GLY A 663 -22.68 36.24 -58.39
CA GLY A 663 -23.98 35.87 -57.81
C GLY A 663 -24.02 35.84 -56.27
N ILE A 664 -25.07 35.26 -55.74
CA ILE A 664 -25.38 35.22 -54.29
C ILE A 664 -24.35 34.41 -53.48
N GLY A 665 -23.54 33.54 -54.12
CA GLY A 665 -22.60 32.67 -53.43
C GLY A 665 -23.29 31.72 -52.41
N PHE A 666 -22.48 31.04 -51.58
CA PHE A 666 -22.98 30.13 -50.56
C PHE A 666 -21.99 29.97 -49.40
N ASP A 667 -22.49 29.50 -48.21
CA ASP A 667 -21.62 29.11 -47.10
C ASP A 667 -21.01 27.70 -47.34
N ARG A 668 -19.73 27.66 -47.37
CA ARG A 668 -18.93 26.44 -47.59
C ARG A 668 -19.17 25.38 -46.50
N ALA A 669 -19.50 25.77 -45.26
CA ALA A 669 -19.75 24.86 -44.15
C ALA A 669 -21.06 24.06 -44.32
N GLU A 670 -22.10 24.68 -44.89
CA GLU A 670 -23.37 24.01 -45.19
C GLU A 670 -23.25 23.01 -46.34
N VAL A 671 -22.54 23.39 -47.40
CA VAL A 671 -22.33 22.49 -48.57
C VAL A 671 -21.40 21.35 -48.27
N ARG A 672 -20.49 21.46 -47.30
CA ARG A 672 -19.63 20.36 -46.85
C ARG A 672 -20.42 19.22 -46.20
N LYS A 673 -21.55 19.50 -45.54
CA LYS A 673 -22.40 18.46 -44.93
C LYS A 673 -23.20 17.67 -45.97
N ASN A 674 -23.51 18.28 -47.11
CA ASN A 674 -24.27 17.63 -48.19
C ASN A 674 -23.78 18.16 -49.56
N PRO A 675 -22.60 17.73 -50.03
CA PRO A 675 -22.05 18.18 -51.29
C PRO A 675 -22.95 17.67 -52.41
N GLY A 676 -23.63 18.58 -53.13
CA GLY A 676 -24.41 18.24 -54.31
C GLY A 676 -23.58 17.43 -55.34
N LEU A 677 -24.24 16.61 -56.14
CA LEU A 677 -23.61 15.72 -57.13
C LEU A 677 -22.66 16.49 -58.09
N GLY A 678 -22.96 17.76 -58.39
CA GLY A 678 -22.12 18.59 -59.27
C GLY A 678 -20.70 18.82 -58.74
N PHE A 679 -20.57 19.19 -57.49
CA PHE A 679 -19.22 19.44 -56.88
C PHE A 679 -18.44 18.14 -56.74
N SER A 680 -19.09 17.04 -56.41
CA SER A 680 -18.44 15.72 -56.34
C SER A 680 -17.96 15.28 -57.70
N SER A 681 -18.74 15.48 -58.76
CA SER A 681 -18.35 15.18 -60.14
C SER A 681 -17.17 16.04 -60.62
N MET A 682 -17.18 17.35 -60.32
CA MET A 682 -16.03 18.22 -60.66
C MET A 682 -14.72 17.74 -59.98
N ARG A 683 -14.80 17.37 -58.73
CA ARG A 683 -13.64 16.89 -57.99
C ARG A 683 -13.08 15.59 -58.57
N GLU A 684 -13.97 14.64 -58.90
CA GLU A 684 -13.59 13.37 -59.45
C GLU A 684 -13.02 13.51 -60.86
N ARG A 685 -13.62 14.40 -61.70
CA ARG A 685 -13.09 14.74 -63.04
C ARG A 685 -11.68 15.38 -62.93
N ALA A 686 -11.48 16.29 -62.01
CA ALA A 686 -10.15 16.90 -61.77
C ALA A 686 -9.14 15.82 -61.38
N ARG A 687 -9.50 14.87 -60.50
CA ARG A 687 -8.64 13.76 -60.07
C ARG A 687 -8.27 12.82 -61.25
N LEU A 688 -9.24 12.50 -62.10
CA LEU A 688 -8.96 11.63 -63.25
C LEU A 688 -7.90 12.15 -64.18
N ILE A 689 -7.67 13.47 -64.17
CA ILE A 689 -6.59 14.12 -64.95
C ILE A 689 -5.41 14.54 -64.06
N HIS A 690 -5.29 13.94 -62.85
CA HIS A 690 -4.25 14.29 -61.83
C HIS A 690 -4.22 15.77 -61.47
N GLY A 691 -5.37 16.47 -61.64
CA GLY A 691 -5.53 17.89 -61.36
C GLY A 691 -6.15 18.15 -59.97
N GLU A 692 -6.04 19.38 -59.51
CA GLU A 692 -6.63 19.84 -58.28
C GLU A 692 -7.78 20.83 -58.56
N VAL A 693 -8.90 20.73 -57.82
CA VAL A 693 -10.00 21.68 -57.84
C VAL A 693 -10.14 22.43 -56.54
N SER A 694 -10.23 23.73 -56.63
CA SER A 694 -10.52 24.63 -55.49
C SER A 694 -11.82 25.39 -55.77
N ILE A 695 -12.73 25.36 -54.82
CA ILE A 695 -14.00 26.12 -54.91
C ILE A 695 -14.03 27.10 -53.74
N LYS A 696 -14.07 28.39 -54.06
CA LYS A 696 -14.17 29.50 -53.09
C LYS A 696 -15.52 30.21 -53.30
N SER A 697 -16.35 30.24 -52.29
CA SER A 697 -17.59 30.98 -52.31
C SER A 697 -17.80 31.68 -50.97
N ARG A 698 -18.47 32.80 -51.01
CA ARG A 698 -18.94 33.55 -49.85
C ARG A 698 -20.31 34.11 -50.13
N PRO A 699 -21.25 34.13 -49.20
CA PRO A 699 -22.54 34.78 -49.35
C PRO A 699 -22.35 36.21 -49.87
N GLU A 700 -23.15 36.61 -50.87
CA GLU A 700 -23.18 37.90 -51.56
C GLU A 700 -21.87 38.30 -52.30
N LYS A 701 -20.96 37.35 -52.50
CA LYS A 701 -19.68 37.62 -53.21
C LYS A 701 -19.39 36.67 -54.36
N GLY A 702 -20.38 35.90 -54.76
CA GLY A 702 -20.28 34.94 -55.85
C GLY A 702 -19.43 33.74 -55.55
N THR A 703 -19.09 32.97 -56.54
CA THR A 703 -18.28 31.73 -56.45
C THR A 703 -17.16 31.76 -57.47
N VAL A 704 -16.00 31.24 -57.06
CA VAL A 704 -14.85 31.01 -57.93
C VAL A 704 -14.47 29.52 -57.88
N ILE A 705 -14.52 28.85 -59.00
CA ILE A 705 -14.06 27.47 -59.19
C ILE A 705 -12.72 27.58 -59.92
N THR A 706 -11.68 27.02 -59.33
CA THR A 706 -10.34 26.99 -59.95
C THR A 706 -9.91 25.54 -60.07
N VAL A 707 -9.43 25.16 -61.25
CA VAL A 707 -8.88 23.83 -61.55
C VAL A 707 -7.49 23.98 -62.11
N ARG A 708 -6.55 23.26 -61.54
CA ARG A 708 -5.18 23.13 -62.06
C ARG A 708 -5.01 21.74 -62.63
N ALA A 709 -4.68 21.61 -63.90
CA ALA A 709 -4.58 20.34 -64.59
C ALA A 709 -3.17 20.18 -65.23
N PRO A 710 -2.39 19.20 -64.85
CA PRO A 710 -1.09 18.95 -65.48
C PRO A 710 -1.25 18.42 -66.91
N LEU A 711 -0.36 18.85 -67.82
CA LEU A 711 -0.36 18.44 -69.22
C LEU A 711 0.65 17.29 -69.50
N SER A 712 1.59 17.04 -68.65
CA SER A 712 2.50 15.94 -68.74
C SER A 712 2.07 14.81 -67.78
N ARG A 713 2.05 13.57 -68.28
CA ARG A 713 2.03 12.39 -67.42
C ARG A 713 3.49 12.12 -67.01
N GLU A 714 3.89 12.49 -65.78
CA GLU A 714 5.00 11.81 -65.14
C GLU A 714 4.57 10.46 -64.59
#